data_f56a1bae1b785131358234a7ade2f93b
#
_entry.id   f56a1bae1b785131358234a7ade2f93b
#
_cell.length_a   1.000
_cell.length_b   1.000
_cell.length_c   1.000
_cell.angle_alpha   90.00
_cell.angle_beta   90.00
_cell.angle_gamma   90.00
#
_symmetry.space_group_name_H-M   'P 1'
#
loop_
_entity.id
_entity.type
_entity.pdbx_description
1 polymer ?
#
loop_
_entity_poly.entity_id
_entity_poly.type
_entity_poly.pdbx_seq_one_letter_code
_entity_poly.pdbx_strand_id
1 'polypeptide(L)'
;MLGKIYNWYFRKSALPRWAVVIFDVVLCFFSALFVIWLRHSAQDILNEWSLLFPSLLAICAANVVGFRVFRTYSGILRFSQFVDLLRIVYSTLLAFFVYLAFNYAVINYGWENVFYAFTGRKLIAIFGGILTVLCISRIIIKMVFENALVGDHARRTLIYGTHAGAIAITNEALNTKPVKFVIDGYIGDSKPHYKERLMGRHIYSTREDLAAIIRKRKIEAVMVSPLKHDLFLKNRKLQDLFIEAGLKIYVAQSTEKWDKDGETQMKVSMREVKIEDLLPREEIKVDMDSVGKLLSGRKVLITGSAGSIGSEMVRQIAIYHPAEMMLIDQAETPQHDIRLMMKKDYPDILAHTVVTSICKQDRMEAIFSEFRPDYVFHAAAYKHVPMMEDNPSESVQNNVWGTKVIADLSVKYGVKKFVMISTDKAVNPTNVMGCSKRICEIYVQSLDKAIKEGKIEGVTQFVTTRFGNVLGSNGSVIPLFSKQLAEGGPLTVTHPKIIRFFMLIPEACKLVLEAGTHGKGGEIFVFDMGEPVRIADLARRMIQLSGAKNVEIQFTGLRDGEKLYEEVLSENENTLPSFHEKIRIAQVRSYEYEDAEREIEELNDIAAGYDDMATVAKMKHIVPEYISKHSKYEVLDKDSTVA
;
A
#
# COMPACT_ATOMS: atom_id res chain seq x y z
N MET A 1 25.61 0.74 35.59
CA MET A 1 24.63 0.36 36.64
C MET A 1 23.24 0.95 36.34
N LEU A 2 23.12 2.24 36.04
CA LEU A 2 21.87 2.92 35.65
C LEU A 2 21.13 2.26 34.45
N GLY A 3 21.82 1.85 33.40
CA GLY A 3 21.22 1.19 32.23
C GLY A 3 20.66 -0.22 32.53
N LYS A 4 21.18 -0.96 33.51
CA LYS A 4 20.63 -2.27 33.92
C LYS A 4 19.35 -2.12 34.75
N ILE A 5 19.31 -1.10 35.63
CA ILE A 5 18.13 -0.73 36.43
C ILE A 5 17.03 -0.20 35.50
N TYR A 6 17.41 0.61 34.50
CA TYR A 6 16.56 1.15 33.47
C TYR A 6 15.90 0.04 32.64
N ASN A 7 16.69 -0.90 32.08
CA ASN A 7 16.15 -2.02 31.30
C ASN A 7 15.28 -2.97 32.13
N TRP A 8 15.61 -3.17 33.41
CA TRP A 8 14.81 -3.99 34.34
C TRP A 8 13.46 -3.35 34.64
N TYR A 9 13.45 -2.03 34.89
CA TYR A 9 12.25 -1.27 35.25
C TYR A 9 11.27 -1.11 34.08
N PHE A 10 11.78 -0.87 32.88
CA PHE A 10 10.96 -0.57 31.69
C PHE A 10 10.57 -1.79 30.85
N ARG A 11 11.24 -2.94 30.99
CA ARG A 11 10.88 -4.18 30.29
C ARG A 11 9.90 -5.09 31.04
N LYS A 12 9.76 -4.99 32.35
CA LYS A 12 8.80 -5.80 33.11
C LYS A 12 7.48 -5.08 33.37
N SER A 13 6.44 -5.88 33.58
CA SER A 13 5.08 -5.47 33.96
C SER A 13 5.06 -4.38 35.05
N ALA A 14 3.96 -3.61 35.15
CA ALA A 14 3.75 -2.51 36.07
C ALA A 14 4.33 -2.78 37.47
N LEU A 15 4.91 -1.74 38.11
CA LEU A 15 5.35 -1.81 39.53
C LEU A 15 4.22 -2.33 40.42
N PRO A 16 4.55 -3.16 41.42
CA PRO A 16 3.58 -3.56 42.43
C PRO A 16 2.94 -2.34 43.08
N ARG A 17 1.63 -2.36 43.27
CA ARG A 17 0.86 -1.24 43.84
C ARG A 17 1.44 -0.72 45.15
N TRP A 18 1.95 -1.60 46.03
CA TRP A 18 2.57 -1.24 47.29
C TRP A 18 3.85 -0.40 47.12
N ALA A 19 4.65 -0.66 46.09
CA ALA A 19 5.87 0.09 45.82
C ALA A 19 5.56 1.54 45.38
N VAL A 20 4.46 1.77 44.67
CA VAL A 20 3.99 3.12 44.31
C VAL A 20 3.57 3.88 45.54
N VAL A 21 2.82 3.25 46.47
CA VAL A 21 2.40 3.88 47.73
C VAL A 21 3.60 4.23 48.58
N ILE A 22 4.57 3.33 48.74
CA ILE A 22 5.80 3.61 49.51
C ILE A 22 6.56 4.79 48.90
N PHE A 23 6.72 4.82 47.59
CA PHE A 23 7.38 5.94 46.89
C PHE A 23 6.67 7.27 47.16
N ASP A 24 5.34 7.32 47.06
CA ASP A 24 4.54 8.51 47.32
C ASP A 24 4.63 8.95 48.80
N VAL A 25 4.61 8.00 49.74
CA VAL A 25 4.77 8.29 51.20
C VAL A 25 6.16 8.87 51.48
N VAL A 26 7.20 8.32 50.88
CA VAL A 26 8.57 8.84 51.00
C VAL A 26 8.65 10.28 50.49
N LEU A 27 8.03 10.55 49.35
CA LEU A 27 7.96 11.91 48.80
C LEU A 27 7.17 12.86 49.74
N CYS A 28 6.06 12.42 50.32
CA CYS A 28 5.30 13.21 51.29
C CYS A 28 6.15 13.55 52.51
N PHE A 29 6.88 12.56 53.06
CA PHE A 29 7.75 12.76 54.21
C PHE A 29 8.84 13.82 53.98
N PHE A 30 9.60 13.64 52.88
CA PHE A 30 10.67 14.59 52.56
C PHE A 30 10.14 15.96 52.13
N SER A 31 8.99 16.03 51.44
CA SER A 31 8.37 17.31 51.12
C SER A 31 7.90 18.07 52.34
N ALA A 32 7.26 17.40 53.32
CA ALA A 32 6.85 18.01 54.58
C ALA A 32 8.07 18.50 55.38
N LEU A 33 9.09 17.66 55.50
CA LEU A 33 10.34 18.01 56.16
C LEU A 33 11.03 19.22 55.49
N PHE A 34 11.07 19.25 54.17
CA PHE A 34 11.65 20.37 53.42
C PHE A 34 10.90 21.68 53.65
N VAL A 35 9.57 21.67 53.67
CA VAL A 35 8.77 22.87 53.93
C VAL A 35 8.98 23.36 55.36
N ILE A 36 9.14 22.46 56.35
CA ILE A 36 9.47 22.80 57.72
C ILE A 36 10.88 23.43 57.79
N TRP A 37 11.86 22.84 57.12
CA TRP A 37 13.24 23.32 57.06
C TRP A 37 13.37 24.73 56.47
N LEU A 38 12.55 25.09 55.50
CA LEU A 38 12.55 26.43 54.91
C LEU A 38 12.22 27.56 55.91
N ARG A 39 11.62 27.22 57.05
CA ARG A 39 11.16 28.20 58.07
C ARG A 39 11.78 28.03 59.42
N HIS A 40 12.54 26.99 59.69
CA HIS A 40 13.21 26.67 60.93
C HIS A 40 14.69 26.43 60.70
N SER A 41 15.55 26.83 61.66
CA SER A 41 16.95 26.47 61.52
C SER A 41 17.14 24.95 61.70
N ALA A 42 18.23 24.40 61.19
CA ALA A 42 18.52 22.97 61.34
C ALA A 42 18.64 22.60 62.86
N GLN A 43 19.07 23.53 63.66
CA GLN A 43 19.23 23.33 65.08
C GLN A 43 17.89 23.27 65.86
N ASP A 44 16.90 24.10 65.41
CA ASP A 44 15.54 24.08 65.98
C ASP A 44 14.83 22.75 65.61
N ILE A 45 15.00 22.29 64.40
CA ILE A 45 14.45 20.99 63.92
C ILE A 45 15.03 19.83 64.75
N LEU A 46 16.33 19.84 65.02
CA LEU A 46 16.97 18.79 65.82
C LEU A 46 16.49 18.83 67.28
N ASN A 47 16.33 20.01 67.87
CA ASN A 47 15.85 20.17 69.26
C ASN A 47 14.39 19.71 69.42
N GLU A 48 13.53 19.91 68.42
CA GLU A 48 12.11 19.54 68.43
C GLU A 48 11.84 18.20 67.68
N TRP A 49 12.88 17.45 67.33
CA TRP A 49 12.76 16.23 66.54
C TRP A 49 11.86 15.18 67.18
N SER A 50 11.86 15.06 68.48
CA SER A 50 11.00 14.12 69.21
C SER A 50 9.51 14.38 69.06
N LEU A 51 9.10 15.62 68.78
CA LEU A 51 7.71 16.03 68.51
C LEU A 51 7.42 16.10 67.00
N LEU A 52 8.40 16.52 66.22
CA LEU A 52 8.25 16.66 64.74
C LEU A 52 8.16 15.31 64.03
N PHE A 53 8.96 14.32 64.47
CA PHE A 53 8.99 13.01 63.81
C PHE A 53 7.63 12.26 63.86
N PRO A 54 6.97 12.14 65.08
CA PRO A 54 5.63 11.56 65.11
C PRO A 54 4.59 12.34 64.28
N SER A 55 4.72 13.68 64.30
CA SER A 55 3.81 14.53 63.50
C SER A 55 3.99 14.34 61.97
N LEU A 56 5.22 14.17 61.50
CA LEU A 56 5.51 13.82 60.09
C LEU A 56 4.94 12.45 59.73
N LEU A 57 5.04 11.46 60.63
CA LEU A 57 4.42 10.14 60.41
C LEU A 57 2.89 10.24 60.35
N ALA A 58 2.27 11.07 61.19
CA ALA A 58 0.83 11.33 61.16
C ALA A 58 0.39 12.03 59.88
N ILE A 59 1.18 12.97 59.32
CA ILE A 59 0.97 13.57 57.99
C ILE A 59 1.03 12.49 56.89
N CYS A 60 2.03 11.61 56.96
CA CYS A 60 2.15 10.50 56.02
C CYS A 60 0.95 9.54 56.11
N ALA A 61 0.50 9.21 57.32
CA ALA A 61 -0.66 8.36 57.57
C ALA A 61 -1.96 8.98 56.97
N ALA A 62 -2.17 10.29 57.16
CA ALA A 62 -3.28 11.02 56.57
C ALA A 62 -3.25 10.95 55.01
N ASN A 63 -2.07 11.09 54.40
CA ASN A 63 -1.91 10.95 52.96
C ASN A 63 -2.17 9.50 52.49
N VAL A 64 -1.77 8.48 53.25
CA VAL A 64 -2.09 7.07 52.93
C VAL A 64 -3.59 6.84 52.93
N VAL A 65 -4.35 7.44 53.87
CA VAL A 65 -5.82 7.38 53.82
C VAL A 65 -6.35 8.00 52.55
N GLY A 66 -5.88 9.19 52.17
CA GLY A 66 -6.25 9.85 50.93
C GLY A 66 -5.92 8.98 49.68
N PHE A 67 -4.71 8.41 49.60
CA PHE A 67 -4.28 7.53 48.52
C PHE A 67 -5.18 6.30 48.41
N ARG A 68 -5.63 5.76 49.54
CA ARG A 68 -6.50 4.58 49.55
C ARG A 68 -7.92 4.87 49.08
N VAL A 69 -8.48 6.00 49.51
CA VAL A 69 -9.83 6.45 49.11
C VAL A 69 -9.88 6.74 47.60
N PHE A 70 -8.97 7.53 47.06
CA PHE A 70 -8.95 7.94 45.68
C PHE A 70 -8.16 7.00 44.78
N ARG A 71 -7.61 5.89 45.27
CA ARG A 71 -6.89 4.84 44.56
C ARG A 71 -5.79 5.41 43.62
N THR A 72 -4.99 6.37 44.11
CA THR A 72 -3.93 7.05 43.33
C THR A 72 -2.87 6.09 42.80
N TYR A 73 -2.76 4.89 43.38
CA TYR A 73 -1.85 3.81 43.03
C TYR A 73 -2.42 2.82 42.03
N SER A 74 -3.69 2.97 41.58
CA SER A 74 -4.35 2.03 40.65
C SER A 74 -3.94 2.27 39.20
N GLY A 75 -3.46 3.46 38.87
CA GLY A 75 -2.94 3.81 37.54
C GLY A 75 -1.52 3.30 37.31
N ILE A 76 -1.17 3.05 36.05
CA ILE A 76 0.21 2.79 35.67
C ILE A 76 0.92 4.13 35.56
N LEU A 77 1.86 4.44 36.46
CA LEU A 77 2.55 5.74 36.59
C LEU A 77 3.04 6.32 35.26
N ARG A 78 3.50 5.45 34.38
CA ARG A 78 4.02 5.82 33.06
C ARG A 78 2.97 6.29 32.04
N PHE A 79 1.67 6.06 32.33
CA PHE A 79 0.54 6.50 31.47
C PHE A 79 -0.35 7.51 32.17
N SER A 80 0.17 8.22 33.19
CA SER A 80 -0.57 9.23 33.95
C SER A 80 -1.26 10.23 33.01
N GLN A 81 -2.58 10.31 33.12
CA GLN A 81 -3.44 11.27 32.43
C GLN A 81 -3.85 12.41 33.37
N PHE A 82 -4.48 13.43 32.84
CA PHE A 82 -5.02 14.55 33.61
C PHE A 82 -5.91 14.09 34.78
N VAL A 83 -6.68 13.04 34.60
CA VAL A 83 -7.54 12.44 35.62
C VAL A 83 -6.74 11.92 36.82
N ASP A 84 -5.54 11.37 36.58
CA ASP A 84 -4.69 10.87 37.71
C ASP A 84 -4.11 12.01 38.51
N LEU A 85 -3.82 13.16 37.92
CA LEU A 85 -3.42 14.37 38.60
C LEU A 85 -4.57 14.91 39.47
N LEU A 86 -5.81 14.91 38.98
CA LEU A 86 -7.00 15.28 39.75
C LEU A 86 -7.21 14.36 40.97
N ARG A 87 -6.96 13.05 40.82
CA ARG A 87 -7.01 12.10 41.95
C ARG A 87 -6.00 12.44 43.03
N ILE A 88 -4.79 12.88 42.65
CA ILE A 88 -3.78 13.34 43.61
C ILE A 88 -4.25 14.60 44.32
N VAL A 89 -4.84 15.57 43.63
CA VAL A 89 -5.39 16.79 44.23
C VAL A 89 -6.46 16.45 45.27
N TYR A 90 -7.46 15.64 44.91
CA TYR A 90 -8.52 15.24 45.84
C TYR A 90 -8.00 14.43 47.04
N SER A 91 -7.03 13.54 46.80
CA SER A 91 -6.37 12.75 47.83
C SER A 91 -5.65 13.63 48.86
N THR A 92 -4.88 14.61 48.36
CA THR A 92 -4.12 15.52 49.23
C THR A 92 -5.04 16.49 50.00
N LEU A 93 -6.14 16.93 49.38
CA LEU A 93 -7.18 17.72 50.05
C LEU A 93 -7.85 16.93 51.19
N LEU A 94 -8.22 15.68 50.95
CA LEU A 94 -8.77 14.82 52.01
C LEU A 94 -7.76 14.63 53.12
N ALA A 95 -6.51 14.34 52.80
CA ALA A 95 -5.43 14.20 53.79
C ALA A 95 -5.22 15.47 54.59
N PHE A 96 -5.31 16.66 53.98
CA PHE A 96 -5.27 17.93 54.68
C PHE A 96 -6.37 18.06 55.71
N PHE A 97 -7.63 17.77 55.37
CA PHE A 97 -8.75 17.87 56.31
C PHE A 97 -8.65 16.82 57.44
N VAL A 98 -8.24 15.59 57.12
CA VAL A 98 -8.00 14.54 58.13
C VAL A 98 -6.92 14.97 59.12
N TYR A 99 -5.81 15.50 58.62
CA TYR A 99 -4.73 15.96 59.47
C TYR A 99 -5.11 17.25 60.23
N LEU A 100 -5.90 18.14 59.63
CA LEU A 100 -6.41 19.35 60.33
C LEU A 100 -7.26 18.97 61.54
N ALA A 101 -8.16 17.99 61.39
CA ALA A 101 -8.94 17.47 62.53
C ALA A 101 -8.05 16.81 63.60
N PHE A 102 -7.02 16.05 63.17
CA PHE A 102 -6.05 15.47 64.10
C PHE A 102 -5.26 16.56 64.82
N ASN A 103 -4.77 17.57 64.12
CA ASN A 103 -4.04 18.69 64.72
C ASN A 103 -4.89 19.50 65.73
N TYR A 104 -6.20 19.65 65.44
CA TYR A 104 -7.16 20.24 66.37
C TYR A 104 -7.32 19.39 67.63
N ALA A 105 -7.35 18.06 67.48
CA ALA A 105 -7.39 17.14 68.61
C ALA A 105 -6.11 17.21 69.44
N VAL A 106 -4.93 17.30 68.80
CA VAL A 106 -3.63 17.48 69.49
C VAL A 106 -3.66 18.69 70.43
N ILE A 107 -4.18 19.82 69.99
CA ILE A 107 -4.27 21.08 70.74
C ILE A 107 -5.29 20.95 71.86
N ASN A 108 -6.50 20.41 71.62
CA ASN A 108 -7.55 20.44 72.67
C ASN A 108 -7.44 19.34 73.74
N TYR A 109 -6.79 18.17 73.41
CA TYR A 109 -6.62 17.07 74.35
C TYR A 109 -5.24 17.04 75.05
N GLY A 110 -4.38 18.07 74.80
CA GLY A 110 -3.09 18.22 75.50
C GLY A 110 -2.02 17.23 75.01
N TRP A 111 -2.08 16.77 73.75
CA TRP A 111 -1.09 15.85 73.13
C TRP A 111 0.15 16.57 72.57
N GLU A 112 0.32 17.84 72.91
CA GLU A 112 1.45 18.68 72.46
C GLU A 112 2.81 18.21 73.00
N ASN A 113 2.83 17.34 73.98
CA ASN A 113 4.02 16.67 74.50
C ASN A 113 4.50 15.48 73.68
N VAL A 114 3.66 15.01 72.73
CA VAL A 114 3.96 13.90 71.79
C VAL A 114 4.01 14.35 70.36
N PHE A 115 3.15 15.32 69.99
CA PHE A 115 3.01 15.79 68.59
C PHE A 115 3.23 17.32 68.54
N TYR A 116 3.86 17.75 67.48
CA TYR A 116 4.03 19.17 67.20
C TYR A 116 2.73 19.79 66.64
N ALA A 117 2.23 20.82 67.36
CA ALA A 117 1.03 21.55 66.95
C ALA A 117 1.34 22.57 65.84
N PHE A 118 0.90 22.29 64.60
CA PHE A 118 1.12 23.19 63.52
C PHE A 118 0.04 24.28 63.42
N THR A 119 0.46 25.50 63.07
CA THR A 119 -0.50 26.58 62.77
C THR A 119 -1.13 26.29 61.37
N GLY A 120 -2.36 26.75 61.14
CA GLY A 120 -3.07 26.53 59.87
C GLY A 120 -2.28 26.99 58.63
N ARG A 121 -1.53 28.10 58.73
CA ARG A 121 -0.65 28.58 57.66
C ARG A 121 0.50 27.61 57.35
N LYS A 122 1.08 26.96 58.38
CA LYS A 122 2.12 25.94 58.19
C LYS A 122 1.55 24.69 57.52
N LEU A 123 0.34 24.25 57.89
CA LEU A 123 -0.34 23.11 57.30
C LEU A 123 -0.64 23.33 55.83
N ILE A 124 -1.16 24.51 55.47
CA ILE A 124 -1.41 24.85 54.04
C ILE A 124 -0.09 24.79 53.25
N ALA A 125 1.01 25.31 53.80
CA ALA A 125 2.31 25.26 53.11
C ALA A 125 2.83 23.82 52.97
N ILE A 126 2.71 22.97 54.01
CA ILE A 126 3.15 21.57 53.97
C ILE A 126 2.36 20.77 52.94
N PHE A 127 1.04 20.81 52.96
CA PHE A 127 0.19 20.06 52.03
C PHE A 127 0.26 20.63 50.60
N GLY A 128 0.44 21.95 50.44
CA GLY A 128 0.73 22.57 49.13
C GLY A 128 2.07 22.10 48.54
N GLY A 129 3.10 21.97 49.38
CA GLY A 129 4.39 21.41 49.01
C GLY A 129 4.28 19.95 48.61
N ILE A 130 3.57 19.13 49.39
CA ILE A 130 3.31 17.70 49.08
C ILE A 130 2.60 17.56 47.73
N LEU A 131 1.51 18.32 47.53
CA LEU A 131 0.77 18.30 46.26
C LEU A 131 1.68 18.63 45.08
N THR A 132 2.47 19.69 45.20
CA THR A 132 3.38 20.13 44.12
C THR A 132 4.41 19.04 43.78
N VAL A 133 5.06 18.45 44.79
CA VAL A 133 6.08 17.41 44.60
C VAL A 133 5.48 16.15 43.98
N LEU A 134 4.29 15.72 44.45
CA LEU A 134 3.60 14.56 43.86
C LEU A 134 3.22 14.80 42.39
N CYS A 135 2.68 15.96 42.04
CA CYS A 135 2.36 16.30 40.65
C CYS A 135 3.61 16.35 39.76
N ILE A 136 4.67 17.02 40.23
CA ILE A 136 5.94 17.10 39.49
C ILE A 136 6.54 15.70 39.29
N SER A 137 6.50 14.84 40.32
CA SER A 137 7.01 13.47 40.20
C SER A 137 6.30 12.67 39.09
N ARG A 138 4.97 12.80 38.97
CA ARG A 138 4.21 12.14 37.88
C ARG A 138 4.62 12.66 36.51
N ILE A 139 4.79 13.98 36.36
CA ILE A 139 5.23 14.60 35.09
C ILE A 139 6.63 14.13 34.73
N ILE A 140 7.58 14.11 35.68
CA ILE A 140 8.95 13.65 35.43
C ILE A 140 8.98 12.18 35.05
N ILE A 141 8.27 11.30 35.75
CA ILE A 141 8.21 9.87 35.44
C ILE A 141 7.66 9.67 34.04
N LYS A 142 6.60 10.38 33.66
CA LYS A 142 6.04 10.33 32.30
C LYS A 142 7.04 10.81 31.24
N MET A 143 7.71 11.95 31.46
CA MET A 143 8.71 12.49 30.52
C MET A 143 9.89 11.53 30.32
N VAL A 144 10.41 10.96 31.40
CA VAL A 144 11.52 9.99 31.35
C VAL A 144 11.08 8.74 30.61
N PHE A 145 9.85 8.27 30.84
CA PHE A 145 9.31 7.09 30.16
C PHE A 145 9.09 7.33 28.66
N GLU A 146 8.51 8.47 28.29
CA GLU A 146 8.30 8.83 26.88
C GLU A 146 9.62 8.94 26.13
N ASN A 147 10.65 9.54 26.72
CA ASN A 147 11.99 9.61 26.15
C ASN A 147 12.70 8.25 26.10
N ALA A 148 12.41 7.37 27.03
CA ALA A 148 13.01 6.04 27.14
C ALA A 148 12.49 5.04 26.11
N LEU A 149 11.28 5.24 25.59
CA LEU A 149 10.66 4.40 24.56
C LEU A 149 11.11 4.75 23.16
N VAL A 150 11.84 5.85 22.97
CA VAL A 150 12.49 6.17 21.70
C VAL A 150 13.62 5.14 21.50
N GLY A 151 13.37 4.12 20.69
CA GLY A 151 14.38 3.12 20.33
C GLY A 151 15.57 3.77 19.60
N ASP A 152 16.74 3.17 19.70
CA ASP A 152 17.99 3.66 19.06
C ASP A 152 17.85 3.83 17.52
N HIS A 153 16.76 3.35 16.93
CA HIS A 153 16.43 3.41 15.49
C HIS A 153 15.15 4.20 15.19
N ALA A 154 14.64 5.01 16.11
CA ALA A 154 13.45 5.80 15.86
C ALA A 154 13.76 6.99 14.93
N ARG A 155 13.07 7.07 13.79
CA ARG A 155 13.30 8.08 12.75
C ARG A 155 12.63 9.41 13.08
N ARG A 156 13.37 10.50 12.97
CA ARG A 156 12.79 11.85 13.07
C ARG A 156 11.93 12.15 11.87
N THR A 157 10.66 12.47 12.11
CA THR A 157 9.61 12.46 11.09
C THR A 157 8.83 13.76 11.07
N LEU A 158 8.54 14.28 9.87
CA LEU A 158 7.54 15.32 9.64
C LEU A 158 6.25 14.69 9.13
N ILE A 159 5.11 15.32 9.43
CA ILE A 159 3.80 14.90 8.91
C ILE A 159 3.30 15.96 7.93
N TYR A 160 3.07 15.58 6.67
CA TYR A 160 2.43 16.45 5.69
C TYR A 160 0.90 16.41 5.87
N GLY A 161 0.38 17.50 6.42
CA GLY A 161 -1.01 17.71 6.82
C GLY A 161 -1.13 18.27 8.22
N THR A 162 -2.23 18.99 8.51
CA THR A 162 -2.47 19.72 9.78
C THR A 162 -3.84 19.45 10.38
N HIS A 163 -4.69 18.62 9.73
CA HIS A 163 -6.07 18.33 10.12
C HIS A 163 -6.18 16.97 10.86
N ALA A 164 -7.40 16.52 11.09
CA ALA A 164 -7.72 15.31 11.85
C ALA A 164 -6.89 14.07 11.46
N GLY A 165 -6.62 13.86 10.18
CA GLY A 165 -5.79 12.75 9.71
C GLY A 165 -4.33 12.80 10.21
N ALA A 166 -3.75 14.01 10.35
CA ALA A 166 -2.40 14.18 10.89
C ALA A 166 -2.38 13.89 12.41
N ILE A 167 -3.43 14.26 13.14
CA ILE A 167 -3.59 13.95 14.57
C ILE A 167 -3.72 12.44 14.77
N ALA A 168 -4.52 11.76 13.94
CA ALA A 168 -4.69 10.31 14.00
C ALA A 168 -3.35 9.57 13.78
N ILE A 169 -2.57 9.98 12.76
CA ILE A 169 -1.23 9.45 12.49
C ILE A 169 -0.29 9.66 13.68
N THR A 170 -0.32 10.87 14.28
CA THR A 170 0.53 11.18 15.42
C THR A 170 0.20 10.27 16.61
N ASN A 171 -1.09 10.08 16.90
CA ASN A 171 -1.53 9.20 17.99
C ASN A 171 -1.13 7.74 17.72
N GLU A 172 -1.28 7.25 16.50
CA GLU A 172 -0.86 5.90 16.14
C GLU A 172 0.66 5.72 16.24
N ALA A 173 1.44 6.69 15.76
CA ALA A 173 2.90 6.67 15.88
C ALA A 173 3.38 6.66 17.34
N LEU A 174 2.70 7.38 18.23
CA LEU A 174 2.99 7.41 19.66
C LEU A 174 2.56 6.13 20.40
N ASN A 175 1.49 5.48 19.95
CA ASN A 175 0.97 4.25 20.53
C ASN A 175 1.68 2.98 20.05
N THR A 176 2.36 3.03 18.92
CA THR A 176 3.10 1.88 18.36
C THR A 176 4.36 1.58 19.18
N LYS A 177 4.51 0.36 19.69
CA LYS A 177 5.68 -0.08 20.47
C LYS A 177 6.42 -1.21 19.75
N PRO A 178 7.76 -1.13 19.63
CA PRO A 178 8.65 0.00 19.99
C PRO A 178 8.37 1.23 19.12
N VAL A 179 8.64 2.43 19.65
CA VAL A 179 8.45 3.70 18.93
C VAL A 179 9.39 3.73 17.74
N LYS A 180 8.82 3.71 16.54
CA LYS A 180 9.56 3.72 15.26
C LYS A 180 9.78 5.14 14.73
N PHE A 181 8.96 6.09 15.14
CA PHE A 181 8.91 7.45 14.60
C PHE A 181 8.82 8.50 15.71
N VAL A 182 9.66 9.52 15.63
CA VAL A 182 9.63 10.70 16.49
C VAL A 182 9.11 11.87 15.67
N ILE A 183 7.90 12.33 15.97
CA ILE A 183 7.30 13.45 15.25
C ILE A 183 8.00 14.75 15.66
N ASP A 184 8.66 15.43 14.73
CA ASP A 184 9.36 16.70 14.95
C ASP A 184 8.46 17.91 14.61
N GLY A 185 7.52 17.75 13.67
CA GLY A 185 6.58 18.81 13.27
C GLY A 185 5.64 18.40 12.17
N TYR A 186 4.89 19.37 11.68
CA TYR A 186 3.89 19.21 10.63
C TYR A 186 4.20 20.14 9.46
N ILE A 187 3.73 19.78 8.26
CA ILE A 187 3.84 20.61 7.06
C ILE A 187 2.42 20.96 6.60
N GLY A 188 2.11 22.24 6.48
CA GLY A 188 0.85 22.79 6.00
C GLY A 188 1.00 23.61 4.72
N ASP A 189 -0.09 23.76 3.96
CA ASP A 189 -0.10 24.53 2.69
C ASP A 189 -0.36 26.03 2.88
N SER A 190 -0.78 26.44 4.08
CA SER A 190 -1.10 27.85 4.40
C SER A 190 0.14 28.72 4.55
N LYS A 191 -0.06 30.05 4.55
CA LYS A 191 1.01 31.02 4.87
C LYS A 191 1.63 30.67 6.22
N PRO A 192 2.95 30.87 6.39
CA PRO A 192 3.61 30.52 7.63
C PRO A 192 3.05 31.33 8.80
N HIS A 193 2.31 30.71 9.67
CA HIS A 193 1.94 31.26 10.96
C HIS A 193 3.04 30.92 11.96
N TYR A 194 3.98 31.82 12.16
CA TYR A 194 5.19 31.65 12.96
C TYR A 194 4.99 31.16 14.40
N LYS A 195 3.75 31.02 14.88
CA LYS A 195 3.44 30.65 16.27
C LYS A 195 2.48 29.46 16.40
N GLU A 196 1.98 28.89 15.31
CA GLU A 196 1.04 27.77 15.42
C GLU A 196 1.76 26.46 15.75
N ARG A 197 1.23 25.77 16.75
CA ARG A 197 1.69 24.44 17.14
C ARG A 197 0.51 23.47 17.13
N LEU A 198 0.71 22.32 16.55
CA LEU A 198 -0.23 21.20 16.62
C LEU A 198 0.37 20.13 17.54
N MET A 199 -0.39 19.70 18.55
CA MET A 199 0.08 18.74 19.57
C MET A 199 1.45 19.12 20.18
N GLY A 200 1.68 20.41 20.38
CA GLY A 200 2.94 20.97 20.94
C GLY A 200 4.11 21.04 19.96
N ARG A 201 3.96 20.58 18.70
CA ARG A 201 4.99 20.59 17.66
C ARG A 201 4.76 21.71 16.66
N HIS A 202 5.84 22.15 16.03
CA HIS A 202 5.81 23.28 15.08
C HIS A 202 5.14 22.89 13.76
N ILE A 203 4.43 23.86 13.12
CA ILE A 203 3.87 23.72 11.78
C ILE A 203 4.74 24.53 10.83
N TYR A 204 5.33 23.84 9.85
CA TYR A 204 6.10 24.43 8.75
C TYR A 204 5.20 24.64 7.54
N SER A 205 5.50 25.64 6.72
CA SER A 205 4.76 25.86 5.47
C SER A 205 5.49 25.24 4.27
N THR A 206 4.73 24.75 3.29
CA THR A 206 5.29 24.34 1.98
C THR A 206 5.99 25.48 1.24
N ARG A 207 5.80 26.73 1.66
CA ARG A 207 6.45 27.92 1.10
C ARG A 207 7.77 28.28 1.77
N GLU A 208 8.10 27.65 2.89
CA GLU A 208 9.39 27.82 3.57
C GLU A 208 10.47 26.97 2.88
N ASP A 209 11.73 27.25 3.21
CA ASP A 209 12.84 26.38 2.77
C ASP A 209 12.83 25.07 3.58
N LEU A 210 11.96 24.15 3.13
CA LEU A 210 11.84 22.83 3.75
C LEU A 210 13.16 22.04 3.67
N ALA A 211 13.98 22.25 2.65
CA ALA A 211 15.27 21.56 2.52
C ALA A 211 16.25 21.97 3.64
N ALA A 212 16.27 23.27 3.99
CA ALA A 212 17.06 23.75 5.12
C ALA A 212 16.54 23.22 6.46
N ILE A 213 15.21 23.17 6.64
CA ILE A 213 14.55 22.64 7.85
C ILE A 213 14.87 21.15 8.01
N ILE A 214 14.73 20.36 6.95
CA ILE A 214 15.03 18.92 6.95
C ILE A 214 16.48 18.67 7.39
N ARG A 215 17.44 19.37 6.78
CA ARG A 215 18.86 19.25 7.12
C ARG A 215 19.15 19.69 8.56
N LYS A 216 18.65 20.88 8.98
CA LYS A 216 18.87 21.44 10.33
C LYS A 216 18.30 20.56 11.43
N ARG A 217 17.11 19.97 11.20
CA ARG A 217 16.40 19.13 12.17
C ARG A 217 16.78 17.66 12.08
N LYS A 218 17.61 17.28 11.08
CA LYS A 218 17.99 15.89 10.79
C LYS A 218 16.74 15.00 10.64
N ILE A 219 15.83 15.44 9.79
CA ILE A 219 14.63 14.67 9.48
C ILE A 219 15.02 13.49 8.59
N GLU A 220 14.49 12.31 8.87
CA GLU A 220 14.80 11.07 8.18
C GLU A 220 13.56 10.49 7.45
N ALA A 221 12.37 10.95 7.81
CA ALA A 221 11.14 10.47 7.22
C ALA A 221 10.06 11.55 7.11
N VAL A 222 9.13 11.36 6.20
CA VAL A 222 7.89 12.14 6.11
C VAL A 222 6.70 11.20 6.01
N MET A 223 5.62 11.54 6.71
CA MET A 223 4.34 10.83 6.67
C MET A 223 3.30 11.69 6.00
N VAL A 224 2.63 11.15 4.99
CA VAL A 224 1.58 11.86 4.26
C VAL A 224 0.23 11.50 4.86
N SER A 225 -0.50 12.54 5.29
CA SER A 225 -1.86 12.38 5.81
C SER A 225 -2.83 11.90 4.71
N PRO A 226 -3.82 11.03 5.01
CA PRO A 226 -4.79 10.56 4.02
C PRO A 226 -5.46 11.69 3.24
N LEU A 227 -5.87 12.76 3.93
CA LEU A 227 -6.49 13.95 3.31
C LEU A 227 -5.56 14.76 2.40
N LYS A 228 -4.24 14.51 2.45
CA LYS A 228 -3.23 15.17 1.63
C LYS A 228 -2.61 14.25 0.59
N HIS A 229 -3.05 13.00 0.53
CA HIS A 229 -2.49 11.98 -0.37
C HIS A 229 -2.56 12.43 -1.84
N ASP A 230 -3.74 12.78 -2.34
CA ASP A 230 -3.94 13.20 -3.73
C ASP A 230 -3.21 14.49 -4.09
N LEU A 231 -3.18 15.46 -3.15
CA LEU A 231 -2.41 16.70 -3.33
C LEU A 231 -0.92 16.41 -3.38
N PHE A 232 -0.43 15.48 -2.57
CA PHE A 232 0.96 15.04 -2.59
C PHE A 232 1.32 14.38 -3.92
N LEU A 233 0.46 13.49 -4.44
CA LEU A 233 0.66 12.81 -5.73
C LEU A 233 0.71 13.80 -6.91
N LYS A 234 -0.05 14.88 -6.86
CA LYS A 234 -0.04 15.93 -7.89
C LYS A 234 1.13 16.92 -7.73
N ASN A 235 1.79 16.97 -6.59
CA ASN A 235 2.87 17.92 -6.30
C ASN A 235 4.27 17.32 -6.51
N ARG A 236 4.70 17.19 -7.78
CA ARG A 236 6.03 16.68 -8.14
C ARG A 236 7.19 17.40 -7.44
N LYS A 237 7.11 18.74 -7.29
CA LYS A 237 8.17 19.52 -6.64
C LYS A 237 8.39 19.12 -5.18
N LEU A 238 7.30 18.86 -4.46
CA LEU A 238 7.37 18.43 -3.06
C LEU A 238 7.90 16.99 -2.95
N GLN A 239 7.49 16.10 -3.86
CA GLN A 239 8.02 14.74 -3.94
C GLN A 239 9.52 14.74 -4.20
N ASP A 240 9.96 15.46 -5.23
CA ASP A 240 11.36 15.55 -5.62
C ASP A 240 12.21 16.11 -4.46
N LEU A 241 11.73 17.15 -3.77
CA LEU A 241 12.39 17.70 -2.58
C LEU A 241 12.58 16.66 -1.48
N PHE A 242 11.56 15.86 -1.16
CA PHE A 242 11.68 14.82 -0.13
C PHE A 242 12.59 13.69 -0.56
N ILE A 243 12.53 13.29 -1.84
CA ILE A 243 13.36 12.25 -2.42
C ILE A 243 14.84 12.70 -2.47
N GLU A 244 15.12 13.93 -2.94
CA GLU A 244 16.47 14.49 -3.00
C GLU A 244 17.08 14.68 -1.60
N ALA A 245 16.24 14.98 -0.61
CA ALA A 245 16.67 15.05 0.78
C ALA A 245 16.91 13.65 1.41
N GLY A 246 16.67 12.56 0.69
CA GLY A 246 16.85 11.19 1.16
C GLY A 246 15.85 10.76 2.23
N LEU A 247 14.66 11.37 2.28
CA LEU A 247 13.64 11.02 3.25
C LEU A 247 12.91 9.74 2.87
N LYS A 248 12.65 8.89 3.85
CA LYS A 248 11.67 7.82 3.68
C LYS A 248 10.26 8.36 3.75
N ILE A 249 9.49 8.10 2.70
CA ILE A 249 8.12 8.60 2.58
C ILE A 249 7.15 7.49 3.00
N TYR A 250 6.24 7.81 3.92
CA TYR A 250 5.19 6.91 4.38
C TYR A 250 3.81 7.49 4.06
N VAL A 251 2.90 6.64 3.61
CA VAL A 251 1.49 6.99 3.45
C VAL A 251 0.64 6.23 4.46
N ALA A 252 -0.36 6.92 4.97
CA ALA A 252 -1.34 6.33 5.85
C ALA A 252 -2.46 5.70 5.00
N GLN A 253 -2.75 4.42 5.24
CA GLN A 253 -3.92 3.73 4.70
C GLN A 253 -4.96 3.62 5.80
N SER A 254 -6.17 4.08 5.54
CA SER A 254 -7.32 3.79 6.40
C SER A 254 -7.80 2.36 6.09
N THR A 255 -7.66 1.46 7.03
CA THR A 255 -8.31 0.16 6.97
C THR A 255 -9.56 0.22 7.85
N GLU A 256 -10.72 0.23 7.25
CA GLU A 256 -11.97 -0.05 7.96
C GLU A 256 -11.98 -1.55 8.29
N LYS A 257 -11.80 -1.89 9.56
CA LYS A 257 -12.14 -3.22 10.06
C LYS A 257 -13.49 -3.11 10.75
N TRP A 258 -14.46 -3.82 10.21
CA TRP A 258 -15.69 -4.12 10.91
C TRP A 258 -15.38 -5.12 12.02
N ASP A 259 -15.41 -4.69 13.25
CA ASP A 259 -15.42 -5.61 14.39
C ASP A 259 -16.86 -6.09 14.62
N LYS A 260 -17.00 -7.34 15.08
CA LYS A 260 -18.30 -8.00 15.30
C LYS A 260 -19.26 -7.24 16.26
N ASP A 261 -18.77 -6.23 16.96
CA ASP A 261 -19.50 -5.43 17.94
C ASP A 261 -19.95 -4.05 17.42
N GLY A 262 -19.84 -3.76 16.12
CA GLY A 262 -20.43 -2.56 15.51
C GLY A 262 -19.69 -1.24 15.76
N GLU A 263 -18.56 -1.22 16.44
CA GLU A 263 -17.74 -0.03 16.62
C GLU A 263 -16.67 0.07 15.50
N THR A 264 -16.81 1.07 14.66
CA THR A 264 -15.86 1.38 13.59
C THR A 264 -14.57 1.98 14.19
N GLN A 265 -13.60 1.17 14.54
CA GLN A 265 -12.26 1.67 14.86
C GLN A 265 -11.48 1.90 13.56
N MET A 266 -11.29 3.15 13.19
CA MET A 266 -10.34 3.54 12.14
C MET A 266 -8.92 3.19 12.56
N LYS A 267 -8.41 2.07 12.10
CA LYS A 267 -7.00 1.72 12.29
C LYS A 267 -6.21 2.28 11.12
N VAL A 268 -5.36 3.27 11.39
CA VAL A 268 -4.46 3.86 10.40
C VAL A 268 -3.20 2.99 10.33
N SER A 269 -3.00 2.26 9.24
CA SER A 269 -1.75 1.55 9.00
C SER A 269 -0.81 2.40 8.14
N MET A 270 0.49 2.40 8.51
CA MET A 270 1.52 3.14 7.80
C MET A 270 2.32 2.21 6.91
N ARG A 271 2.42 2.50 5.62
CA ARG A 271 3.32 1.79 4.71
C ARG A 271 4.30 2.75 4.04
N GLU A 272 5.50 2.26 3.76
CA GLU A 272 6.49 2.99 2.96
C GLU A 272 5.97 3.14 1.52
N VAL A 273 6.12 4.34 0.98
CA VAL A 273 5.70 4.66 -0.41
C VAL A 273 6.57 3.89 -1.38
N LYS A 274 5.93 3.21 -2.31
CA LYS A 274 6.58 2.59 -3.45
C LYS A 274 6.62 3.57 -4.61
N ILE A 275 7.50 3.32 -5.59
CA ILE A 275 7.63 4.18 -6.77
C ILE A 275 6.32 4.26 -7.57
N GLU A 276 5.56 3.17 -7.58
CA GLU A 276 4.25 3.08 -8.24
C GLU A 276 3.24 4.09 -7.68
N ASP A 277 3.33 4.38 -6.38
CA ASP A 277 2.46 5.34 -5.69
C ASP A 277 2.76 6.80 -6.07
N LEU A 278 3.97 7.09 -6.55
CA LEU A 278 4.43 8.44 -6.92
C LEU A 278 4.19 8.80 -8.38
N LEU A 279 3.69 7.87 -9.17
CA LEU A 279 3.31 8.16 -10.56
C LEU A 279 1.97 8.90 -10.55
N PRO A 280 1.87 10.06 -11.23
CA PRO A 280 0.64 10.84 -11.25
C PRO A 280 -0.47 10.07 -11.96
N ARG A 281 -1.57 9.81 -11.27
CA ARG A 281 -2.72 9.11 -11.81
C ARG A 281 -4.02 9.66 -11.26
N GLU A 282 -5.04 9.61 -12.09
CA GLU A 282 -6.42 9.88 -11.71
C GLU A 282 -7.09 8.55 -11.34
N GLU A 283 -7.89 8.56 -10.30
CA GLU A 283 -8.67 7.38 -9.92
C GLU A 283 -9.71 7.08 -11.00
N ILE A 284 -9.70 5.82 -11.50
CA ILE A 284 -10.68 5.37 -12.48
C ILE A 284 -11.98 5.04 -11.78
N LYS A 285 -13.02 5.73 -12.20
CA LYS A 285 -14.40 5.46 -11.77
C LYS A 285 -15.00 4.40 -12.69
N VAL A 286 -15.43 3.30 -12.13
CA VAL A 286 -16.03 2.16 -12.82
C VAL A 286 -17.49 2.06 -12.40
N ASP A 287 -18.36 1.70 -13.33
CA ASP A 287 -19.76 1.38 -13.02
C ASP A 287 -19.86 0.00 -12.35
N MET A 288 -19.63 0.01 -11.03
CA MET A 288 -19.62 -1.19 -10.19
C MET A 288 -20.96 -1.94 -10.25
N ASP A 289 -22.09 -1.23 -10.42
CA ASP A 289 -23.42 -1.83 -10.45
C ASP A 289 -23.64 -2.62 -11.75
N SER A 290 -23.23 -2.09 -12.87
CA SER A 290 -23.33 -2.78 -14.16
C SER A 290 -22.43 -4.00 -14.24
N VAL A 291 -21.20 -3.89 -13.73
CA VAL A 291 -20.27 -5.04 -13.61
C VAL A 291 -20.85 -6.10 -12.66
N GLY A 292 -21.42 -5.68 -11.54
CA GLY A 292 -22.07 -6.58 -10.59
C GLY A 292 -23.25 -7.35 -11.22
N LYS A 293 -24.12 -6.69 -11.99
CA LYS A 293 -25.22 -7.34 -12.73
C LYS A 293 -24.73 -8.36 -13.75
N LEU A 294 -23.57 -8.09 -14.39
CA LEU A 294 -22.97 -9.03 -15.33
C LEU A 294 -22.47 -10.31 -14.62
N LEU A 295 -21.77 -10.18 -13.51
CA LEU A 295 -20.94 -11.25 -12.92
C LEU A 295 -21.61 -12.01 -11.76
N SER A 296 -22.50 -11.36 -11.01
CA SER A 296 -23.13 -11.98 -9.84
C SER A 296 -23.94 -13.22 -10.21
N GLY A 297 -23.70 -14.31 -9.49
CA GLY A 297 -24.36 -15.61 -9.71
C GLY A 297 -24.02 -16.28 -11.05
N ARG A 298 -22.93 -15.88 -11.74
CA ARG A 298 -22.50 -16.44 -13.03
C ARG A 298 -21.31 -17.37 -12.89
N LYS A 299 -21.14 -18.23 -13.87
CA LYS A 299 -19.96 -19.11 -14.02
C LYS A 299 -18.90 -18.40 -14.85
N VAL A 300 -17.76 -18.10 -14.23
CA VAL A 300 -16.68 -17.33 -14.87
C VAL A 300 -15.43 -18.18 -15.03
N LEU A 301 -14.89 -18.21 -16.26
CA LEU A 301 -13.62 -18.88 -16.56
C LEU A 301 -12.54 -17.82 -16.82
N ILE A 302 -11.38 -17.99 -16.15
CA ILE A 302 -10.23 -17.09 -16.31
C ILE A 302 -9.02 -17.93 -16.70
N THR A 303 -8.45 -17.67 -17.88
CA THR A 303 -7.17 -18.27 -18.30
C THR A 303 -6.01 -17.37 -17.94
N GLY A 304 -4.84 -17.94 -17.66
CA GLY A 304 -3.70 -17.18 -17.15
C GLY A 304 -3.96 -16.61 -15.75
N SER A 305 -4.76 -17.32 -14.96
CA SER A 305 -5.28 -16.88 -13.66
C SER A 305 -4.21 -16.63 -12.59
N ALA A 306 -3.01 -17.18 -12.76
CA ALA A 306 -1.88 -16.98 -11.86
C ALA A 306 -0.90 -15.89 -12.33
N GLY A 307 -1.11 -15.34 -13.53
CA GLY A 307 -0.37 -14.20 -14.06
C GLY A 307 -0.72 -12.89 -13.34
N SER A 308 0.06 -11.82 -13.58
CA SER A 308 -0.15 -10.52 -12.93
C SER A 308 -1.54 -9.91 -13.20
N ILE A 309 -2.03 -10.00 -14.44
CA ILE A 309 -3.39 -9.53 -14.79
C ILE A 309 -4.44 -10.53 -14.33
N GLY A 310 -4.26 -11.82 -14.66
CA GLY A 310 -5.23 -12.86 -14.31
C GLY A 310 -5.51 -12.95 -12.82
N SER A 311 -4.48 -12.88 -11.97
CA SER A 311 -4.64 -12.94 -10.51
C SER A 311 -5.41 -11.73 -9.95
N GLU A 312 -5.23 -10.56 -10.54
CA GLU A 312 -5.99 -9.38 -10.16
C GLU A 312 -7.44 -9.45 -10.69
N MET A 313 -7.64 -9.97 -11.90
CA MET A 313 -8.99 -10.25 -12.42
C MET A 313 -9.73 -11.22 -11.50
N VAL A 314 -9.06 -12.27 -11.00
CA VAL A 314 -9.65 -13.19 -10.01
C VAL A 314 -10.13 -12.42 -8.78
N ARG A 315 -9.29 -11.55 -8.19
CA ARG A 315 -9.65 -10.75 -7.01
C ARG A 315 -10.84 -9.82 -7.28
N GLN A 316 -10.79 -9.10 -8.41
CA GLN A 316 -11.84 -8.12 -8.73
C GLN A 316 -13.18 -8.78 -9.09
N ILE A 317 -13.16 -9.91 -9.79
CA ILE A 317 -14.37 -10.67 -10.11
C ILE A 317 -14.97 -11.30 -8.85
N ALA A 318 -14.14 -11.81 -7.95
CA ALA A 318 -14.60 -12.42 -6.70
C ALA A 318 -15.44 -11.46 -5.81
N ILE A 319 -15.17 -10.15 -5.87
CA ILE A 319 -15.95 -9.13 -5.12
C ILE A 319 -17.43 -9.15 -5.52
N TYR A 320 -17.76 -9.56 -6.75
CA TYR A 320 -19.13 -9.59 -7.27
C TYR A 320 -19.87 -10.91 -7.02
N HIS A 321 -19.30 -11.81 -6.24
CA HIS A 321 -19.91 -13.10 -5.87
C HIS A 321 -20.42 -13.91 -7.07
N PRO A 322 -19.55 -14.31 -8.01
CA PRO A 322 -19.90 -15.27 -9.06
C PRO A 322 -20.34 -16.60 -8.43
N ALA A 323 -21.19 -17.36 -9.12
CA ALA A 323 -21.62 -18.67 -8.63
C ALA A 323 -20.46 -19.66 -8.53
N GLU A 324 -19.64 -19.70 -9.57
CA GLU A 324 -18.45 -20.56 -9.63
C GLU A 324 -17.35 -19.88 -10.47
N MET A 325 -16.10 -20.16 -10.14
CA MET A 325 -14.94 -19.70 -10.91
C MET A 325 -14.08 -20.87 -11.37
N MET A 326 -13.76 -20.92 -12.65
CA MET A 326 -12.78 -21.86 -13.22
C MET A 326 -11.50 -21.09 -13.52
N LEU A 327 -10.43 -21.39 -12.81
CA LEU A 327 -9.15 -20.69 -12.84
C LEU A 327 -8.10 -21.59 -13.48
N ILE A 328 -7.61 -21.22 -14.67
CA ILE A 328 -6.71 -22.06 -15.46
C ILE A 328 -5.36 -21.36 -15.63
N ASP A 329 -4.29 -22.04 -15.29
CA ASP A 329 -2.91 -21.61 -15.56
C ASP A 329 -2.01 -22.85 -15.74
N GLN A 330 -0.94 -22.71 -16.50
CA GLN A 330 0.05 -23.79 -16.65
C GLN A 330 1.13 -23.77 -15.55
N ALA A 331 1.29 -22.64 -14.86
CA ALA A 331 2.27 -22.47 -13.80
C ALA A 331 1.73 -22.96 -12.45
N GLU A 332 2.18 -24.14 -12.02
CA GLU A 332 1.66 -24.84 -10.82
C GLU A 332 1.82 -24.01 -9.55
N THR A 333 3.03 -23.54 -9.24
CA THR A 333 3.31 -22.84 -7.97
C THR A 333 2.52 -21.53 -7.82
N PRO A 334 2.48 -20.61 -8.80
CA PRO A 334 1.61 -19.43 -8.72
C PRO A 334 0.13 -19.79 -8.66
N GLN A 335 -0.30 -20.87 -9.31
CA GLN A 335 -1.69 -21.35 -9.26
C GLN A 335 -2.07 -21.88 -7.86
N HIS A 336 -1.12 -22.47 -7.15
CA HIS A 336 -1.30 -22.86 -5.75
C HIS A 336 -1.54 -21.62 -4.85
N ASP A 337 -0.80 -20.53 -5.07
CA ASP A 337 -1.02 -19.28 -4.34
C ASP A 337 -2.42 -18.71 -4.58
N ILE A 338 -2.94 -18.78 -5.80
CA ILE A 338 -4.32 -18.40 -6.11
C ILE A 338 -5.32 -19.25 -5.34
N ARG A 339 -5.11 -20.56 -5.27
CA ARG A 339 -5.96 -21.46 -4.46
C ARG A 339 -5.98 -21.06 -2.99
N LEU A 340 -4.81 -20.77 -2.41
CA LEU A 340 -4.72 -20.35 -1.01
C LEU A 340 -5.41 -19.01 -0.77
N MET A 341 -5.23 -18.05 -1.68
CA MET A 341 -5.91 -16.75 -1.64
C MET A 341 -7.42 -16.91 -1.68
N MET A 342 -7.97 -17.68 -2.64
CA MET A 342 -9.41 -17.90 -2.75
C MET A 342 -9.98 -18.54 -1.48
N LYS A 343 -9.31 -19.57 -0.95
CA LYS A 343 -9.74 -20.23 0.29
C LYS A 343 -9.75 -19.31 1.51
N LYS A 344 -8.80 -18.36 1.57
CA LYS A 344 -8.63 -17.44 2.70
C LYS A 344 -9.55 -16.23 2.62
N ASP A 345 -9.58 -15.58 1.46
CA ASP A 345 -10.17 -14.25 1.31
C ASP A 345 -11.60 -14.33 0.74
N TYR A 346 -11.96 -15.42 0.05
CA TYR A 346 -13.27 -15.64 -0.60
C TYR A 346 -13.79 -17.07 -0.38
N PRO A 347 -13.93 -17.53 0.89
CA PRO A 347 -14.29 -18.91 1.23
C PRO A 347 -15.67 -19.36 0.72
N ASP A 348 -16.56 -18.41 0.48
CA ASP A 348 -17.94 -18.64 0.03
C ASP A 348 -18.06 -18.85 -1.50
N ILE A 349 -16.98 -18.64 -2.26
CA ILE A 349 -16.96 -18.81 -3.71
C ILE A 349 -16.36 -20.16 -4.07
N LEU A 350 -17.09 -20.98 -4.84
CA LEU A 350 -16.58 -22.24 -5.38
C LEU A 350 -15.59 -21.95 -6.52
N ALA A 351 -14.28 -22.04 -6.22
CA ALA A 351 -13.22 -21.79 -7.18
C ALA A 351 -12.46 -23.10 -7.51
N HIS A 352 -12.49 -23.48 -8.78
CA HIS A 352 -11.75 -24.61 -9.32
C HIS A 352 -10.43 -24.13 -9.89
N THR A 353 -9.31 -24.53 -9.29
CA THR A 353 -7.96 -24.20 -9.79
C THR A 353 -7.40 -25.39 -10.58
N VAL A 354 -7.14 -25.19 -11.85
CA VAL A 354 -6.66 -26.23 -12.78
C VAL A 354 -5.29 -25.86 -13.33
N VAL A 355 -4.35 -26.80 -13.25
CA VAL A 355 -3.00 -26.66 -13.82
C VAL A 355 -2.97 -27.36 -15.17
N THR A 356 -3.00 -26.57 -16.26
CA THR A 356 -2.92 -27.09 -17.61
C THR A 356 -2.62 -25.97 -18.62
N SER A 357 -2.11 -26.33 -19.80
CA SER A 357 -1.95 -25.42 -20.94
C SER A 357 -3.28 -25.28 -21.70
N ILE A 358 -3.57 -24.06 -22.12
CA ILE A 358 -4.72 -23.73 -22.98
C ILE A 358 -4.64 -24.36 -24.39
N CYS A 359 -3.44 -24.79 -24.80
CA CYS A 359 -3.20 -25.43 -26.10
C CYS A 359 -3.65 -26.89 -26.15
N LYS A 360 -3.94 -27.50 -24.99
CA LYS A 360 -4.41 -28.90 -24.88
C LYS A 360 -5.92 -28.94 -25.17
N GLN A 361 -6.28 -29.05 -26.45
CA GLN A 361 -7.65 -28.97 -26.92
C GLN A 361 -8.58 -29.95 -26.18
N ASP A 362 -8.25 -31.25 -26.12
CA ASP A 362 -9.08 -32.26 -25.46
C ASP A 362 -9.33 -31.92 -23.97
N ARG A 363 -8.29 -31.41 -23.30
CA ARG A 363 -8.41 -31.05 -21.89
C ARG A 363 -9.29 -29.80 -21.72
N MET A 364 -9.13 -28.81 -22.58
CA MET A 364 -9.97 -27.60 -22.56
C MET A 364 -11.42 -27.95 -22.89
N GLU A 365 -11.65 -28.82 -23.87
CA GLU A 365 -12.99 -29.28 -24.21
C GLU A 365 -13.67 -30.00 -23.04
N ALA A 366 -12.96 -30.91 -22.35
CA ALA A 366 -13.49 -31.55 -21.16
C ALA A 366 -13.90 -30.53 -20.08
N ILE A 367 -13.07 -29.50 -19.85
CA ILE A 367 -13.36 -28.43 -18.89
C ILE A 367 -14.61 -27.63 -19.32
N PHE A 368 -14.69 -27.21 -20.58
CA PHE A 368 -15.81 -26.41 -21.08
C PHE A 368 -17.12 -27.22 -21.09
N SER A 369 -17.07 -28.50 -21.42
CA SER A 369 -18.25 -29.39 -21.43
C SER A 369 -18.85 -29.58 -20.04
N GLU A 370 -18.01 -29.71 -19.02
CA GLU A 370 -18.40 -29.90 -17.61
C GLU A 370 -18.80 -28.56 -16.96
N PHE A 371 -17.95 -27.54 -17.07
CA PHE A 371 -18.11 -26.28 -16.33
C PHE A 371 -19.16 -25.37 -16.97
N ARG A 372 -19.26 -25.30 -18.31
CA ARG A 372 -20.19 -24.44 -19.06
C ARG A 372 -20.12 -22.97 -18.60
N PRO A 373 -19.02 -22.26 -18.88
CA PRO A 373 -18.87 -20.86 -18.45
C PRO A 373 -19.87 -19.91 -19.13
N ASP A 374 -20.43 -18.97 -18.36
CA ASP A 374 -21.19 -17.84 -18.92
C ASP A 374 -20.25 -16.81 -19.55
N TYR A 375 -19.11 -16.56 -18.89
CA TYR A 375 -18.12 -15.55 -19.29
C TYR A 375 -16.71 -16.11 -19.25
N VAL A 376 -15.89 -15.71 -20.24
CA VAL A 376 -14.47 -16.05 -20.33
C VAL A 376 -13.63 -14.79 -20.33
N PHE A 377 -12.67 -14.69 -19.40
CA PHE A 377 -11.62 -13.68 -19.41
C PHE A 377 -10.29 -14.34 -19.79
N HIS A 378 -9.79 -14.01 -20.97
CA HIS A 378 -8.62 -14.66 -21.55
C HIS A 378 -7.37 -13.80 -21.35
N ALA A 379 -6.60 -14.10 -20.29
CA ALA A 379 -5.35 -13.42 -19.94
C ALA A 379 -4.09 -14.29 -20.12
N ALA A 380 -4.26 -15.55 -20.56
CA ALA A 380 -3.13 -16.44 -20.84
C ALA A 380 -2.40 -16.00 -22.11
N ALA A 381 -1.12 -15.66 -21.98
CA ALA A 381 -0.21 -15.38 -23.10
C ALA A 381 1.25 -15.35 -22.65
N TYR A 382 2.17 -15.69 -23.52
CA TYR A 382 3.58 -15.35 -23.38
C TYR A 382 3.79 -13.88 -23.79
N LYS A 383 4.46 -13.09 -22.94
CA LYS A 383 4.51 -11.62 -23.09
C LYS A 383 5.92 -11.03 -23.22
N HIS A 384 6.97 -11.80 -22.93
CA HIS A 384 8.34 -11.29 -22.92
C HIS A 384 8.90 -11.26 -24.35
N VAL A 385 9.08 -10.04 -24.88
CA VAL A 385 9.51 -9.83 -26.26
C VAL A 385 10.81 -10.59 -26.59
N PRO A 386 11.94 -10.47 -25.83
CA PRO A 386 13.15 -11.20 -26.18
C PRO A 386 12.96 -12.72 -26.20
N MET A 387 12.21 -13.26 -25.24
CA MET A 387 11.96 -14.71 -25.20
C MET A 387 11.15 -15.20 -26.42
N MET A 388 10.23 -14.37 -26.91
CA MET A 388 9.42 -14.75 -28.08
C MET A 388 10.18 -14.53 -29.40
N GLU A 389 11.11 -13.58 -29.44
CA GLU A 389 12.05 -13.47 -30.58
C GLU A 389 12.94 -14.71 -30.72
N ASP A 390 13.35 -15.28 -29.58
CA ASP A 390 14.14 -16.52 -29.57
C ASP A 390 13.30 -17.78 -29.81
N ASN A 391 11.96 -17.71 -29.57
CA ASN A 391 11.05 -18.86 -29.61
C ASN A 391 9.73 -18.54 -30.34
N PRO A 392 9.75 -18.24 -31.64
CA PRO A 392 8.55 -17.87 -32.40
C PRO A 392 7.48 -18.96 -32.41
N SER A 393 7.89 -20.22 -32.57
CA SER A 393 6.99 -21.37 -32.59
C SER A 393 6.19 -21.49 -31.30
N GLU A 394 6.84 -21.30 -30.15
CA GLU A 394 6.18 -21.27 -28.82
C GLU A 394 5.20 -20.10 -28.71
N SER A 395 5.56 -18.92 -29.26
CA SER A 395 4.66 -17.76 -29.30
C SER A 395 3.39 -18.06 -30.09
N VAL A 396 3.53 -18.71 -31.25
CA VAL A 396 2.39 -19.11 -32.10
C VAL A 396 1.54 -20.15 -31.39
N GLN A 397 2.13 -21.24 -30.92
CA GLN A 397 1.38 -22.31 -30.28
C GLN A 397 0.64 -21.81 -29.04
N ASN A 398 1.31 -21.08 -28.15
CA ASN A 398 0.67 -20.63 -26.92
C ASN A 398 -0.30 -19.47 -27.13
N ASN A 399 0.14 -18.42 -27.83
CA ASN A 399 -0.68 -17.22 -27.95
C ASN A 399 -1.76 -17.38 -29.04
N VAL A 400 -1.39 -17.82 -30.25
CA VAL A 400 -2.33 -17.88 -31.36
C VAL A 400 -3.22 -19.11 -31.27
N TRP A 401 -2.60 -20.31 -31.25
CA TRP A 401 -3.37 -21.56 -31.18
C TRP A 401 -4.17 -21.69 -29.89
N GLY A 402 -3.55 -21.37 -28.75
CA GLY A 402 -4.25 -21.39 -27.47
C GLY A 402 -5.46 -20.45 -27.44
N THR A 403 -5.35 -19.24 -28.04
CA THR A 403 -6.49 -18.32 -28.16
C THR A 403 -7.58 -18.91 -29.06
N LYS A 404 -7.21 -19.51 -30.23
CA LYS A 404 -8.16 -20.19 -31.12
C LYS A 404 -8.94 -21.27 -30.37
N VAL A 405 -8.26 -22.17 -29.67
CA VAL A 405 -8.89 -23.26 -28.91
C VAL A 405 -9.92 -22.72 -27.89
N ILE A 406 -9.57 -21.70 -27.12
CA ILE A 406 -10.49 -21.15 -26.11
C ILE A 406 -11.65 -20.39 -26.76
N ALA A 407 -11.42 -19.69 -27.90
CA ALA A 407 -12.45 -18.96 -28.61
C ALA A 407 -13.47 -19.93 -29.26
N ASP A 408 -13.00 -20.97 -29.95
CA ASP A 408 -13.86 -21.97 -30.57
C ASP A 408 -14.72 -22.72 -29.55
N LEU A 409 -14.12 -23.13 -28.45
CA LEU A 409 -14.85 -23.74 -27.33
C LEU A 409 -15.86 -22.78 -26.69
N SER A 410 -15.57 -21.50 -26.67
CA SER A 410 -16.52 -20.50 -26.20
C SER A 410 -17.77 -20.44 -27.09
N VAL A 411 -17.61 -20.47 -28.38
CA VAL A 411 -18.73 -20.56 -29.33
C VAL A 411 -19.48 -21.88 -29.18
N LYS A 412 -18.75 -23.01 -29.22
CA LYS A 412 -19.33 -24.37 -29.12
C LYS A 412 -20.17 -24.57 -27.88
N TYR A 413 -19.75 -24.00 -26.75
CA TYR A 413 -20.41 -24.17 -25.44
C TYR A 413 -21.29 -22.98 -25.01
N GLY A 414 -21.56 -22.05 -25.95
CA GLY A 414 -22.53 -20.96 -25.74
C GLY A 414 -22.13 -19.93 -24.71
N VAL A 415 -20.84 -19.65 -24.58
CA VAL A 415 -20.34 -18.54 -23.75
C VAL A 415 -20.94 -17.24 -24.25
N LYS A 416 -21.51 -16.44 -23.35
CA LYS A 416 -22.17 -15.18 -23.71
C LYS A 416 -21.17 -14.11 -24.14
N LYS A 417 -20.03 -14.05 -23.44
CA LYS A 417 -18.99 -13.06 -23.72
C LYS A 417 -17.59 -13.60 -23.45
N PHE A 418 -16.71 -13.35 -24.41
CA PHE A 418 -15.30 -13.64 -24.36
C PHE A 418 -14.51 -12.32 -24.34
N VAL A 419 -13.76 -12.05 -23.29
CA VAL A 419 -12.94 -10.83 -23.15
C VAL A 419 -11.48 -11.20 -23.28
N MET A 420 -10.84 -10.76 -24.37
CA MET A 420 -9.43 -11.02 -24.64
C MET A 420 -8.56 -9.84 -24.19
N ILE A 421 -7.51 -10.15 -23.46
CA ILE A 421 -6.47 -9.18 -23.11
C ILE A 421 -5.41 -9.13 -24.20
N SER A 422 -5.21 -7.94 -24.78
CA SER A 422 -4.20 -7.65 -25.79
C SER A 422 -3.24 -6.54 -25.28
N THR A 423 -2.42 -6.02 -26.16
CA THR A 423 -1.32 -5.10 -25.82
C THR A 423 -1.15 -4.02 -26.89
N ASP A 424 -0.56 -2.88 -26.50
CA ASP A 424 -0.06 -1.84 -27.40
C ASP A 424 0.93 -2.36 -28.45
N LYS A 425 1.65 -3.44 -28.17
CA LYS A 425 2.63 -4.06 -29.07
C LYS A 425 2.01 -4.80 -30.26
N ALA A 426 0.70 -5.03 -30.23
CA ALA A 426 -0.06 -5.56 -31.37
C ALA A 426 -0.30 -4.48 -32.47
N VAL A 427 -0.04 -3.21 -32.15
CA VAL A 427 -0.14 -2.08 -33.08
C VAL A 427 1.16 -1.93 -33.86
N ASN A 428 1.13 -1.99 -35.19
CA ASN A 428 2.34 -1.95 -36.04
C ASN A 428 3.45 -2.80 -35.45
N PRO A 429 3.27 -4.13 -35.28
CA PRO A 429 4.17 -4.95 -34.50
C PRO A 429 5.60 -4.92 -35.05
N THR A 430 6.59 -4.84 -34.15
CA THR A 430 8.01 -4.88 -34.51
C THR A 430 8.70 -6.13 -33.97
N ASN A 431 7.91 -7.04 -33.41
CA ASN A 431 8.40 -8.26 -32.78
C ASN A 431 7.36 -9.38 -32.86
N VAL A 432 7.85 -10.61 -32.68
CA VAL A 432 7.06 -11.84 -32.73
C VAL A 432 5.90 -11.83 -31.74
N MET A 433 6.15 -11.39 -30.49
CA MET A 433 5.11 -11.35 -29.46
C MET A 433 3.96 -10.41 -29.84
N GLY A 434 4.28 -9.19 -30.29
CA GLY A 434 3.27 -8.23 -30.75
C GLY A 434 2.49 -8.76 -31.96
N CYS A 435 3.18 -9.37 -32.93
CA CYS A 435 2.56 -9.98 -34.09
C CYS A 435 1.63 -11.14 -33.69
N SER A 436 2.06 -12.04 -32.79
CA SER A 436 1.19 -13.12 -32.29
C SER A 436 -0.10 -12.61 -31.65
N LYS A 437 -0.04 -11.53 -30.89
CA LYS A 437 -1.24 -10.90 -30.29
C LYS A 437 -2.13 -10.24 -31.36
N ARG A 438 -1.54 -9.65 -32.41
CA ARG A 438 -2.31 -9.12 -33.55
C ARG A 438 -3.06 -10.22 -34.28
N ILE A 439 -2.44 -11.36 -34.48
CA ILE A 439 -3.10 -12.54 -35.11
C ILE A 439 -4.28 -13.01 -34.22
N CYS A 440 -4.12 -13.03 -32.89
CA CYS A 440 -5.23 -13.33 -31.97
C CYS A 440 -6.40 -12.35 -32.14
N GLU A 441 -6.11 -11.05 -32.28
CA GLU A 441 -7.14 -10.02 -32.51
C GLU A 441 -7.88 -10.26 -33.84
N ILE A 442 -7.15 -10.56 -34.91
CA ILE A 442 -7.71 -10.87 -36.21
C ILE A 442 -8.68 -12.06 -36.10
N TYR A 443 -8.25 -13.14 -35.42
CA TYR A 443 -9.08 -14.33 -35.26
C TYR A 443 -10.38 -14.03 -34.51
N VAL A 444 -10.31 -13.47 -33.31
CA VAL A 444 -11.51 -13.26 -32.51
C VAL A 444 -12.49 -12.25 -33.12
N GLN A 445 -11.96 -11.26 -33.85
CA GLN A 445 -12.82 -10.31 -34.59
C GLN A 445 -13.50 -10.95 -35.80
N SER A 446 -12.78 -11.76 -36.59
CA SER A 446 -13.34 -12.46 -37.73
C SER A 446 -14.40 -13.47 -37.28
N LEU A 447 -14.19 -14.15 -36.16
CA LEU A 447 -15.15 -15.08 -35.58
C LEU A 447 -16.42 -14.36 -35.07
N ASP A 448 -16.28 -13.21 -34.37
CA ASP A 448 -17.42 -12.37 -33.97
C ASP A 448 -18.23 -11.88 -35.19
N LYS A 449 -17.53 -11.46 -36.25
CA LYS A 449 -18.16 -11.05 -37.52
C LYS A 449 -18.95 -12.19 -38.14
N ALA A 450 -18.36 -13.38 -38.24
CA ALA A 450 -19.01 -14.56 -38.83
C ALA A 450 -20.27 -14.98 -38.03
N ILE A 451 -20.25 -14.87 -36.71
CA ILE A 451 -21.43 -15.11 -35.87
C ILE A 451 -22.52 -14.05 -36.15
N LYS A 452 -22.17 -12.76 -36.21
CA LYS A 452 -23.13 -11.68 -36.52
C LYS A 452 -23.73 -11.77 -37.91
N GLU A 453 -22.95 -12.25 -38.87
CA GLU A 453 -23.42 -12.49 -40.24
C GLU A 453 -24.22 -13.80 -40.41
N GLY A 454 -24.30 -14.62 -39.35
CA GLY A 454 -24.99 -15.90 -39.35
C GLY A 454 -24.25 -17.00 -40.13
N LYS A 455 -22.95 -16.82 -40.44
CA LYS A 455 -22.10 -17.83 -41.06
C LYS A 455 -21.73 -18.95 -40.08
N ILE A 456 -21.61 -18.59 -38.82
CA ILE A 456 -21.35 -19.51 -37.70
C ILE A 456 -22.49 -19.38 -36.69
N GLU A 457 -23.04 -20.52 -36.29
CA GLU A 457 -24.03 -20.55 -35.21
C GLU A 457 -23.38 -20.30 -33.87
N GLY A 458 -23.82 -19.26 -33.16
CA GLY A 458 -23.26 -18.91 -31.86
C GLY A 458 -23.90 -17.67 -31.25
N VAL A 459 -23.67 -17.47 -29.94
CA VAL A 459 -24.16 -16.31 -29.18
C VAL A 459 -23.03 -15.48 -28.58
N THR A 460 -21.79 -15.93 -28.74
CA THR A 460 -20.61 -15.37 -28.09
C THR A 460 -20.26 -14.01 -28.69
N GLN A 461 -20.15 -13.01 -27.83
CA GLN A 461 -19.63 -11.69 -28.16
C GLN A 461 -18.14 -11.63 -27.79
N PHE A 462 -17.30 -11.32 -28.79
CA PHE A 462 -15.86 -11.22 -28.59
C PHE A 462 -15.45 -9.76 -28.38
N VAL A 463 -14.84 -9.48 -27.23
CA VAL A 463 -14.35 -8.15 -26.86
C VAL A 463 -12.84 -8.22 -26.66
N THR A 464 -12.11 -7.32 -27.28
CA THR A 464 -10.66 -7.21 -27.12
C THR A 464 -10.30 -5.93 -26.39
N THR A 465 -9.30 -5.99 -25.50
CA THR A 465 -8.79 -4.84 -24.76
C THR A 465 -7.30 -4.66 -25.00
N ARG A 466 -6.89 -3.46 -25.41
CA ARG A 466 -5.48 -3.07 -25.62
C ARG A 466 -5.05 -2.07 -24.56
N PHE A 467 -3.94 -2.34 -23.90
CA PHE A 467 -3.26 -1.41 -23.01
C PHE A 467 -1.75 -1.67 -23.01
N GLY A 468 -0.99 -0.68 -22.56
CA GLY A 468 0.47 -0.74 -22.52
C GLY A 468 1.00 -1.47 -21.30
N ASN A 469 2.17 -1.03 -20.80
CA ASN A 469 2.81 -1.71 -19.69
C ASN A 469 2.04 -1.49 -18.38
N VAL A 470 1.99 -2.53 -17.55
CA VAL A 470 1.43 -2.45 -16.20
C VAL A 470 2.52 -2.47 -15.15
N LEU A 471 2.36 -1.62 -14.13
CA LEU A 471 3.33 -1.44 -13.05
C LEU A 471 3.38 -2.66 -12.14
N GLY A 472 4.59 -3.04 -11.72
CA GLY A 472 4.78 -4.12 -10.76
C GLY A 472 4.49 -5.52 -11.29
N SER A 473 4.24 -5.69 -12.61
CA SER A 473 4.05 -7.02 -13.19
C SER A 473 5.36 -7.83 -13.19
N ASN A 474 5.23 -9.15 -13.06
CA ASN A 474 6.37 -10.07 -13.05
C ASN A 474 7.27 -9.87 -14.27
N GLY A 475 8.59 -9.74 -14.04
CA GLY A 475 9.58 -9.51 -15.08
C GLY A 475 9.58 -8.11 -15.70
N SER A 476 8.80 -7.16 -15.17
CA SER A 476 8.78 -5.77 -15.64
C SER A 476 9.95 -4.95 -15.06
N VAL A 477 10.10 -3.71 -15.54
CA VAL A 477 11.23 -2.84 -15.23
C VAL A 477 11.38 -2.51 -13.73
N ILE A 478 10.28 -2.32 -13.00
CA ILE A 478 10.33 -1.97 -11.57
C ILE A 478 10.86 -3.14 -10.70
N PRO A 479 10.34 -4.37 -10.80
CA PRO A 479 10.94 -5.53 -10.15
C PRO A 479 12.42 -5.75 -10.51
N LEU A 480 12.78 -5.55 -11.80
CA LEU A 480 14.17 -5.64 -12.24
C LEU A 480 15.05 -4.61 -11.53
N PHE A 481 14.66 -3.34 -11.53
CA PHE A 481 15.41 -2.28 -10.85
C PHE A 481 15.49 -2.50 -9.35
N SER A 482 14.41 -2.97 -8.72
CA SER A 482 14.40 -3.31 -7.30
C SER A 482 15.40 -4.41 -6.96
N LYS A 483 15.51 -5.45 -7.81
CA LYS A 483 16.51 -6.52 -7.67
C LYS A 483 17.93 -5.97 -7.84
N GLN A 484 18.18 -5.20 -8.91
CA GLN A 484 19.48 -4.59 -9.17
C GLN A 484 19.91 -3.64 -8.04
N LEU A 485 18.99 -2.86 -7.46
CA LEU A 485 19.27 -2.01 -6.29
C LEU A 485 19.65 -2.84 -5.06
N ALA A 486 18.96 -3.94 -4.82
CA ALA A 486 19.27 -4.84 -3.70
C ALA A 486 20.66 -5.52 -3.87
N GLU A 487 21.09 -5.74 -5.11
CA GLU A 487 22.41 -6.29 -5.48
C GLU A 487 23.52 -5.23 -5.52
N GLY A 488 23.18 -3.93 -5.33
CA GLY A 488 24.17 -2.83 -5.34
C GLY A 488 24.36 -2.16 -6.70
N GLY A 489 23.51 -2.46 -7.69
CA GLY A 489 23.55 -1.89 -9.04
C GLY A 489 24.54 -2.58 -9.99
N PRO A 490 24.77 -2.02 -11.21
CA PRO A 490 24.10 -0.86 -11.78
C PRO A 490 22.64 -1.14 -12.20
N LEU A 491 21.84 -0.06 -12.40
CA LEU A 491 20.52 -0.18 -13.03
C LEU A 491 20.69 -0.15 -14.55
N THR A 492 20.17 -1.17 -15.23
CA THR A 492 20.29 -1.30 -16.68
C THR A 492 19.08 -0.70 -17.40
N VAL A 493 19.33 0.28 -18.25
CA VAL A 493 18.31 0.95 -19.11
C VAL A 493 18.72 0.75 -20.57
N THR A 494 17.77 0.35 -21.42
CA THR A 494 18.11 0.02 -22.82
C THR A 494 18.47 1.27 -23.64
N HIS A 495 17.83 2.42 -23.41
CA HIS A 495 18.18 3.65 -24.13
C HIS A 495 17.85 4.91 -23.29
N PRO A 496 18.67 6.00 -23.34
CA PRO A 496 18.42 7.22 -22.54
C PRO A 496 17.07 7.89 -22.83
N LYS A 497 16.57 7.78 -24.05
CA LYS A 497 15.32 8.42 -24.51
C LYS A 497 14.12 7.49 -24.49
N ILE A 498 14.27 6.23 -24.03
CA ILE A 498 13.17 5.27 -24.05
C ILE A 498 12.04 5.74 -23.12
N ILE A 499 10.83 5.72 -23.65
CA ILE A 499 9.61 6.04 -22.90
C ILE A 499 8.66 4.84 -22.92
N ARG A 500 7.89 4.71 -21.84
CA ARG A 500 6.80 3.73 -21.75
C ARG A 500 5.60 4.35 -21.09
N PHE A 501 4.44 3.92 -21.52
CA PHE A 501 3.20 4.17 -20.79
C PHE A 501 3.07 3.14 -19.67
N PHE A 502 2.53 3.56 -18.53
CA PHE A 502 2.30 2.67 -17.42
C PHE A 502 0.88 2.84 -16.88
N MET A 503 0.30 1.73 -16.46
CA MET A 503 -0.99 1.66 -15.79
C MET A 503 -0.87 0.78 -14.56
N LEU A 504 -1.65 1.02 -13.52
CA LEU A 504 -1.71 0.09 -12.39
C LEU A 504 -2.47 -1.18 -12.80
N ILE A 505 -2.04 -2.33 -12.28
CA ILE A 505 -2.73 -3.61 -12.57
C ILE A 505 -4.21 -3.55 -12.17
N PRO A 506 -4.60 -3.06 -10.96
CA PRO A 506 -6.01 -2.91 -10.62
C PRO A 506 -6.79 -1.97 -11.53
N GLU A 507 -6.14 -0.90 -12.03
CA GLU A 507 -6.72 0.04 -12.97
C GLU A 507 -7.04 -0.63 -14.32
N ALA A 508 -6.06 -1.34 -14.88
CA ALA A 508 -6.24 -2.08 -16.12
C ALA A 508 -7.38 -3.11 -16.01
N CYS A 509 -7.42 -3.86 -14.89
CA CYS A 509 -8.45 -4.86 -14.66
C CYS A 509 -9.86 -4.25 -14.54
N LYS A 510 -9.98 -3.10 -13.87
CA LYS A 510 -11.26 -2.36 -13.82
C LYS A 510 -11.76 -1.98 -15.21
N LEU A 511 -10.87 -1.43 -16.06
CA LEU A 511 -11.24 -1.07 -17.44
C LEU A 511 -11.55 -2.31 -18.31
N VAL A 512 -10.90 -3.46 -18.07
CA VAL A 512 -11.24 -4.73 -18.73
C VAL A 512 -12.65 -5.18 -18.34
N LEU A 513 -13.03 -5.06 -17.07
CA LEU A 513 -14.40 -5.37 -16.61
C LEU A 513 -15.44 -4.43 -17.22
N GLU A 514 -15.15 -3.14 -17.31
CA GLU A 514 -16.00 -2.15 -17.99
C GLU A 514 -16.17 -2.48 -19.48
N ALA A 515 -15.07 -2.75 -20.19
CA ALA A 515 -15.09 -3.15 -21.60
C ALA A 515 -15.90 -4.45 -21.79
N GLY A 516 -15.68 -5.42 -20.91
CA GLY A 516 -16.45 -6.66 -20.88
C GLY A 516 -17.95 -6.45 -20.63
N THR A 517 -18.30 -5.49 -19.79
CA THR A 517 -19.70 -5.20 -19.46
C THR A 517 -20.43 -4.53 -20.62
N HIS A 518 -19.83 -3.49 -21.20
CA HIS A 518 -20.49 -2.62 -22.17
C HIS A 518 -20.23 -3.00 -23.65
N GLY A 519 -19.19 -3.80 -23.92
CA GLY A 519 -18.89 -4.26 -25.28
C GLY A 519 -20.01 -5.08 -25.89
N LYS A 520 -20.21 -4.94 -27.21
CA LYS A 520 -21.25 -5.62 -28.00
C LYS A 520 -20.72 -6.69 -28.95
N GLY A 521 -19.41 -6.95 -28.88
CA GLY A 521 -18.66 -7.86 -29.71
C GLY A 521 -18.03 -7.17 -30.92
N GLY A 522 -16.86 -7.68 -31.34
CA GLY A 522 -16.07 -7.17 -32.48
C GLY A 522 -15.25 -5.91 -32.17
N GLU A 523 -15.44 -5.30 -30.97
CA GLU A 523 -14.69 -4.08 -30.62
C GLU A 523 -13.28 -4.41 -30.09
N ILE A 524 -12.33 -3.54 -30.44
CA ILE A 524 -11.04 -3.43 -29.76
C ILE A 524 -11.05 -2.15 -28.93
N PHE A 525 -11.15 -2.31 -27.64
CA PHE A 525 -11.10 -1.20 -26.69
C PHE A 525 -9.65 -0.86 -26.35
N VAL A 526 -9.29 0.40 -26.57
CA VAL A 526 -7.95 0.95 -26.32
C VAL A 526 -8.04 1.85 -25.10
N PHE A 527 -7.21 1.57 -24.09
CA PHE A 527 -7.23 2.32 -22.84
C PHE A 527 -6.31 3.54 -22.90
N ASP A 528 -6.77 4.67 -22.36
CA ASP A 528 -5.95 5.84 -22.16
C ASP A 528 -4.86 5.54 -21.12
N MET A 529 -3.63 5.54 -21.55
CA MET A 529 -2.47 5.21 -20.73
C MET A 529 -1.92 6.40 -19.93
N GLY A 530 -2.51 7.60 -20.10
CA GLY A 530 -2.02 8.82 -19.47
C GLY A 530 -0.66 9.27 -20.00
N GLU A 531 0.11 9.97 -19.14
CA GLU A 531 1.40 10.53 -19.54
C GLU A 531 2.51 9.48 -19.65
N PRO A 532 3.32 9.54 -20.71
CA PRO A 532 4.45 8.62 -20.86
C PRO A 532 5.57 8.92 -19.88
N VAL A 533 6.23 7.87 -19.41
CA VAL A 533 7.32 7.96 -18.42
C VAL A 533 8.65 7.57 -19.07
N ARG A 534 9.66 8.43 -18.92
CA ARG A 534 11.03 8.11 -19.33
C ARG A 534 11.64 7.11 -18.36
N ILE A 535 12.11 5.98 -18.87
CA ILE A 535 12.65 4.89 -18.02
C ILE A 535 13.91 5.30 -17.26
N ALA A 536 14.76 6.16 -17.86
CA ALA A 536 15.92 6.71 -17.17
C ALA A 536 15.56 7.60 -15.96
N ASP A 537 14.44 8.34 -16.03
CA ASP A 537 13.96 9.15 -14.92
C ASP A 537 13.34 8.28 -13.82
N LEU A 538 12.63 7.22 -14.21
CA LEU A 538 12.15 6.20 -13.27
C LEU A 538 13.31 5.55 -12.50
N ALA A 539 14.38 5.17 -13.21
CA ALA A 539 15.58 4.59 -12.60
C ALA A 539 16.22 5.56 -11.57
N ARG A 540 16.40 6.84 -11.94
CA ARG A 540 16.92 7.87 -11.01
C ARG A 540 16.08 8.00 -9.76
N ARG A 541 14.76 8.07 -9.91
CA ARG A 541 13.82 8.16 -8.77
C ARG A 541 13.90 6.93 -7.87
N MET A 542 14.04 5.74 -8.45
CA MET A 542 14.17 4.51 -7.65
C MET A 542 15.49 4.47 -6.87
N ILE A 543 16.62 4.89 -7.46
CA ILE A 543 17.89 5.02 -6.74
C ILE A 543 17.75 5.98 -5.57
N GLN A 544 17.17 7.15 -5.79
CA GLN A 544 16.97 8.17 -4.75
C GLN A 544 16.07 7.66 -3.62
N LEU A 545 14.93 7.04 -3.94
CA LEU A 545 13.99 6.48 -2.95
C LEU A 545 14.60 5.35 -2.11
N SER A 546 15.45 4.52 -2.73
CA SER A 546 16.11 3.43 -2.01
C SER A 546 17.16 3.93 -1.01
N GLY A 547 17.64 5.18 -1.18
CA GLY A 547 18.77 5.72 -0.42
C GLY A 547 20.10 5.07 -0.78
N ALA A 548 20.16 4.31 -1.88
CA ALA A 548 21.38 3.66 -2.34
C ALA A 548 22.43 4.70 -2.75
N LYS A 549 23.64 4.54 -2.25
CA LYS A 549 24.78 5.39 -2.59
C LYS A 549 25.63 4.69 -3.63
N ASN A 550 26.16 5.43 -4.61
CA ASN A 550 27.08 4.94 -5.65
C ASN A 550 26.46 3.90 -6.60
N VAL A 551 25.15 3.98 -6.87
CA VAL A 551 24.49 3.17 -7.89
C VAL A 551 24.37 4.00 -9.16
N GLU A 552 24.89 3.48 -10.27
CA GLU A 552 24.88 4.13 -11.58
C GLU A 552 23.80 3.54 -12.49
N ILE A 553 23.43 4.30 -13.54
CA ILE A 553 22.57 3.83 -14.61
C ILE A 553 23.44 3.47 -15.81
N GLN A 554 23.38 2.22 -16.22
CA GLN A 554 24.10 1.72 -17.39
C GLN A 554 23.13 1.62 -18.59
N PHE A 555 23.55 2.17 -19.74
CA PHE A 555 22.78 2.05 -20.99
C PHE A 555 23.31 0.86 -21.80
N THR A 556 22.39 -0.08 -22.11
CA THR A 556 22.75 -1.38 -22.73
C THR A 556 22.51 -1.47 -24.22
N GLY A 557 21.82 -0.49 -24.83
CA GLY A 557 21.28 -0.60 -26.19
C GLY A 557 19.87 -1.18 -26.23
N LEU A 558 19.13 -0.90 -27.29
CA LEU A 558 17.78 -1.47 -27.51
C LEU A 558 17.91 -2.99 -27.73
N ARG A 559 16.92 -3.73 -27.25
CA ARG A 559 16.82 -5.19 -27.41
C ARG A 559 16.16 -5.52 -28.73
N ASP A 560 16.30 -6.77 -29.15
CA ASP A 560 15.61 -7.29 -30.33
C ASP A 560 14.09 -7.08 -30.21
N GLY A 561 13.50 -6.54 -31.27
CA GLY A 561 12.06 -6.20 -31.32
C GLY A 561 11.62 -5.01 -30.48
N GLU A 562 12.52 -4.32 -29.76
CA GLU A 562 12.15 -3.23 -28.85
C GLU A 562 11.97 -1.90 -29.59
N LYS A 563 10.81 -1.24 -29.38
CA LYS A 563 10.55 0.12 -29.86
C LYS A 563 11.11 1.17 -28.90
N LEU A 564 11.64 2.29 -29.43
CA LEU A 564 12.02 3.44 -28.63
C LEU A 564 10.79 4.12 -28.00
N TYR A 565 9.70 4.21 -28.75
CA TYR A 565 8.39 4.74 -28.37
C TYR A 565 7.34 3.69 -28.68
N GLU A 566 6.48 3.38 -27.72
CA GLU A 566 5.33 2.50 -27.94
C GLU A 566 4.14 3.30 -28.45
N GLU A 567 3.38 2.71 -29.35
CA GLU A 567 2.19 3.30 -29.94
C GLU A 567 0.95 2.58 -29.38
N VAL A 568 0.01 3.31 -28.86
CA VAL A 568 -1.26 2.75 -28.36
C VAL A 568 -2.24 2.56 -29.52
N LEU A 569 -2.08 3.37 -30.57
CA LEU A 569 -2.86 3.37 -31.82
C LEU A 569 -1.92 3.55 -33.01
N SER A 570 -2.22 2.91 -34.14
CA SER A 570 -1.55 3.20 -35.40
C SER A 570 -2.02 4.54 -35.96
N GLU A 571 -1.17 5.22 -36.74
CA GLU A 571 -1.56 6.43 -37.51
C GLU A 571 -2.75 6.18 -38.45
N ASN A 572 -2.92 4.94 -38.91
CA ASN A 572 -4.01 4.50 -39.77
C ASN A 572 -5.26 4.01 -39.03
N GLU A 573 -5.19 3.85 -37.69
CA GLU A 573 -6.33 3.44 -36.88
C GLU A 573 -7.10 4.67 -36.38
N ASN A 574 -8.28 4.93 -36.93
CA ASN A 574 -9.22 5.89 -36.38
C ASN A 574 -9.82 5.33 -35.08
N THR A 575 -10.17 6.21 -34.16
CA THR A 575 -10.88 5.81 -32.93
C THR A 575 -12.25 6.44 -32.85
N LEU A 576 -13.19 5.66 -32.32
CA LEU A 576 -14.51 6.14 -31.93
C LEU A 576 -14.55 6.34 -30.40
N PRO A 577 -15.32 7.33 -29.92
CA PRO A 577 -15.59 7.43 -28.50
C PRO A 577 -16.34 6.20 -27.99
N SER A 578 -16.10 5.80 -26.75
CA SER A 578 -16.82 4.70 -26.11
C SER A 578 -17.74 5.21 -24.99
N PHE A 579 -18.29 4.28 -24.23
CA PHE A 579 -19.11 4.53 -23.03
C PHE A 579 -18.30 5.12 -21.85
N HIS A 580 -16.97 5.10 -21.90
CA HIS A 580 -16.08 5.56 -20.82
C HIS A 580 -14.99 6.49 -21.37
N GLU A 581 -14.73 7.62 -20.67
CA GLU A 581 -13.77 8.65 -21.12
C GLU A 581 -12.33 8.14 -21.32
N LYS A 582 -11.91 7.13 -20.52
CA LYS A 582 -10.59 6.50 -20.59
C LYS A 582 -10.52 5.32 -21.56
N ILE A 583 -11.57 5.05 -22.32
CA ILE A 583 -11.65 3.95 -23.28
C ILE A 583 -12.04 4.49 -24.65
N ARG A 584 -11.34 4.08 -25.70
CA ARG A 584 -11.68 4.35 -27.10
C ARG A 584 -11.86 3.04 -27.84
N ILE A 585 -12.58 3.06 -28.96
CA ILE A 585 -12.77 1.90 -29.83
C ILE A 585 -11.89 2.09 -31.05
N ALA A 586 -10.93 1.19 -31.28
CA ALA A 586 -10.10 1.19 -32.49
C ALA A 586 -10.87 0.67 -33.69
N GLN A 587 -10.74 1.37 -34.80
CA GLN A 587 -11.21 0.91 -36.10
C GLN A 587 -10.06 0.23 -36.84
N VAL A 588 -10.11 -1.09 -36.96
CA VAL A 588 -9.08 -1.89 -37.60
C VAL A 588 -9.61 -2.54 -38.86
N ARG A 589 -8.68 -3.02 -39.73
CA ARG A 589 -9.04 -3.79 -40.93
C ARG A 589 -9.80 -5.05 -40.53
N SER A 590 -10.91 -5.30 -41.20
CA SER A 590 -11.72 -6.51 -40.99
C SER A 590 -11.18 -7.66 -41.89
N TYR A 591 -11.25 -8.88 -41.38
CA TYR A 591 -10.84 -10.11 -42.06
C TYR A 591 -12.06 -11.05 -42.17
N GLU A 592 -12.08 -11.90 -43.21
CA GLU A 592 -13.06 -12.96 -43.29
C GLU A 592 -12.62 -14.14 -42.42
N TYR A 593 -13.60 -14.81 -41.83
CA TYR A 593 -13.32 -15.89 -40.85
C TYR A 593 -12.61 -17.08 -41.51
N GLU A 594 -13.10 -17.51 -42.68
CA GLU A 594 -12.57 -18.67 -43.38
C GLU A 594 -11.10 -18.47 -43.79
N ASP A 595 -10.72 -17.23 -44.12
CA ASP A 595 -9.33 -16.90 -44.45
C ASP A 595 -8.49 -16.88 -43.16
N ALA A 596 -8.97 -16.24 -42.09
CA ALA A 596 -8.25 -16.18 -40.81
C ALA A 596 -8.06 -17.57 -40.22
N GLU A 597 -9.05 -18.44 -40.24
CA GLU A 597 -8.98 -19.81 -39.75
C GLU A 597 -7.93 -20.61 -40.53
N ARG A 598 -8.00 -20.63 -41.86
CA ARG A 598 -7.03 -21.34 -42.71
C ARG A 598 -5.60 -20.86 -42.45
N GLU A 599 -5.38 -19.54 -42.46
CA GLU A 599 -4.05 -18.96 -42.28
C GLU A 599 -3.46 -19.31 -40.88
N ILE A 600 -4.29 -19.39 -39.85
CA ILE A 600 -3.86 -19.74 -38.48
C ILE A 600 -3.58 -21.25 -38.38
N GLU A 601 -4.34 -22.10 -39.02
CA GLU A 601 -4.08 -23.54 -39.06
C GLU A 601 -2.76 -23.83 -39.77
N GLU A 602 -2.54 -23.24 -40.96
CA GLU A 602 -1.27 -23.35 -41.67
C GLU A 602 -0.10 -22.80 -40.81
N LEU A 603 -0.28 -21.68 -40.12
CA LEU A 603 0.75 -21.12 -39.24
C LEU A 603 1.07 -22.06 -38.09
N ASN A 604 0.07 -22.69 -37.49
CA ASN A 604 0.26 -23.65 -36.39
C ASN A 604 1.01 -24.91 -36.89
N ASP A 605 0.69 -25.40 -38.07
CA ASP A 605 1.37 -26.58 -38.66
C ASP A 605 2.86 -26.26 -38.93
N ILE A 606 3.17 -25.06 -39.47
CA ILE A 606 4.55 -24.60 -39.65
C ILE A 606 5.26 -24.48 -38.30
N ALA A 607 4.62 -23.87 -37.30
CA ALA A 607 5.19 -23.70 -35.96
C ALA A 607 5.45 -25.03 -35.25
N ALA A 608 4.64 -26.06 -35.50
CA ALA A 608 4.85 -27.41 -34.97
C ALA A 608 6.14 -28.08 -35.52
N GLY A 609 6.63 -27.60 -36.67
CA GLY A 609 7.93 -28.02 -37.22
C GLY A 609 9.15 -27.32 -36.62
N TYR A 610 8.96 -26.33 -35.75
CA TYR A 610 10.01 -25.54 -35.10
C TYR A 610 10.98 -24.84 -36.07
N ASP A 611 10.52 -24.51 -37.28
CA ASP A 611 11.24 -23.64 -38.20
C ASP A 611 10.90 -22.18 -37.93
N ASP A 612 11.79 -21.52 -37.19
CA ASP A 612 11.63 -20.12 -36.77
C ASP A 612 11.47 -19.17 -37.97
N MET A 613 12.26 -19.36 -39.04
CA MET A 613 12.23 -18.47 -40.22
C MET A 613 10.93 -18.64 -41.00
N ALA A 614 10.49 -19.86 -41.23
CA ALA A 614 9.23 -20.15 -41.90
C ALA A 614 8.04 -19.66 -41.04
N THR A 615 8.09 -19.84 -39.71
CA THR A 615 7.07 -19.39 -38.78
C THR A 615 6.92 -17.86 -38.86
N VAL A 616 8.01 -17.10 -38.77
CA VAL A 616 7.96 -15.64 -38.83
C VAL A 616 7.59 -15.14 -40.24
N ALA A 617 8.04 -15.80 -41.31
CA ALA A 617 7.62 -15.46 -42.65
C ALA A 617 6.09 -15.59 -42.83
N LYS A 618 5.48 -16.67 -42.30
CA LYS A 618 4.04 -16.85 -42.32
C LYS A 618 3.31 -15.81 -41.44
N MET A 619 3.86 -15.47 -40.26
CA MET A 619 3.32 -14.40 -39.44
C MET A 619 3.30 -13.05 -40.16
N LYS A 620 4.36 -12.70 -40.91
CA LYS A 620 4.42 -11.48 -41.75
C LYS A 620 3.42 -11.50 -42.92
N HIS A 621 3.16 -12.67 -43.47
CA HIS A 621 2.13 -12.83 -44.48
C HIS A 621 0.73 -12.52 -43.95
N ILE A 622 0.41 -13.03 -42.76
CA ILE A 622 -0.89 -12.78 -42.08
C ILE A 622 -1.02 -11.32 -41.64
N VAL A 623 0.08 -10.73 -41.16
CA VAL A 623 0.14 -9.36 -40.61
C VAL A 623 1.14 -8.53 -41.44
N PRO A 624 0.74 -7.96 -42.57
CA PRO A 624 1.66 -7.22 -43.45
C PRO A 624 2.30 -5.99 -42.79
N GLU A 625 1.66 -5.42 -41.78
CA GLU A 625 2.19 -4.32 -40.96
C GLU A 625 3.31 -4.74 -39.99
N TYR A 626 3.62 -6.03 -39.87
CA TYR A 626 4.72 -6.52 -39.05
C TYR A 626 6.07 -6.27 -39.72
N ILE A 627 6.82 -5.29 -39.20
CA ILE A 627 8.18 -4.96 -39.65
C ILE A 627 9.12 -5.19 -38.46
N SER A 628 10.04 -6.16 -38.57
CA SER A 628 11.01 -6.50 -37.53
C SER A 628 11.96 -5.34 -37.27
N LYS A 629 12.34 -5.15 -35.97
CA LYS A 629 13.35 -4.16 -35.59
C LYS A 629 14.39 -4.79 -34.70
N HIS A 630 15.66 -4.61 -35.00
CA HIS A 630 16.80 -5.15 -34.27
C HIS A 630 16.73 -6.68 -34.09
N SER A 631 16.21 -7.40 -35.10
CA SER A 631 15.94 -8.83 -35.04
C SER A 631 16.55 -9.56 -36.21
N LYS A 632 16.91 -10.84 -36.04
CA LYS A 632 17.36 -11.73 -37.10
C LYS A 632 16.33 -11.87 -38.25
N TYR A 633 15.08 -11.51 -37.97
CA TYR A 633 13.97 -11.60 -38.91
C TYR A 633 13.80 -10.37 -39.84
N GLU A 634 14.65 -9.34 -39.74
CA GLU A 634 14.68 -8.20 -40.64
C GLU A 634 14.97 -8.61 -42.08
N VAL A 635 15.64 -9.75 -42.30
CA VAL A 635 15.91 -10.30 -43.62
C VAL A 635 14.62 -10.64 -44.40
N LEU A 636 13.55 -10.94 -43.65
CA LEU A 636 12.22 -11.24 -44.24
C LEU A 636 11.44 -9.99 -44.61
N ASP A 637 11.84 -8.80 -44.17
CA ASP A 637 11.18 -7.53 -44.52
C ASP A 637 11.54 -7.06 -45.94
N LYS A 638 12.68 -7.51 -46.50
CA LYS A 638 13.16 -7.10 -47.83
C LYS A 638 12.38 -7.74 -48.98
N ASP A 639 11.75 -8.88 -48.72
CA ASP A 639 10.98 -9.61 -49.74
C ASP A 639 9.52 -9.13 -49.87
N SER A 640 9.00 -8.40 -48.87
CA SER A 640 7.63 -7.88 -48.83
C SER A 640 7.43 -6.55 -49.61
N THR A 641 8.50 -5.91 -50.07
CA THR A 641 8.44 -4.66 -50.85
C THR A 641 8.31 -4.88 -52.36
N VAL A 642 8.19 -6.14 -52.83
CA VAL A 642 8.13 -6.52 -54.26
C VAL A 642 6.79 -7.21 -54.63
N ALA A 643 5.75 -7.07 -53.80
CA ALA A 643 4.42 -7.62 -54.12
C ALA A 643 3.36 -6.52 -54.23
#